data_595b8e0e0d15cd28ee5bc585625a015d
#
_entry.id   595b8e0e0d15cd28ee5bc585625a015d
#
_cell.length_a   1.000
_cell.length_b   1.000
_cell.length_c   1.000
_cell.angle_alpha   90.00
_cell.angle_beta   90.00
_cell.angle_gamma   90.00
#
_symmetry.space_group_name_H-M   'P 1'
#
loop_
_entity.id
_entity.type
_entity.pdbx_description
1 polymer ?
#
loop_
_entity_poly.entity_id
_entity_poly.type
_entity_poly.pdbx_seq_one_letter_code
_entity_poly.pdbx_strand_id
1 'polypeptide(L)'
;MKKIFLYISALLAGAACTAQETLLSPDGRLRLEFSLADGGRPTYTLDYKERPVILPSGMGLELRGEAPKLEFGAEIRKGEPGRPVSLYDGFTLGQVARSESDQTWRPVWGEQAEIRDRYNEMAVTLRQATTGRDMTIRFRLYDDGLGFRYEFPEQESLTYFVIGEEKTQFAMTGDHTAFWIPGDYDTQEYDYTESKLSQIRELMPGAITPNSSQTPFSPTGVQTALQMKSDDGLYINIHEAALVDYACMHLDLDDRNFIFTSHLTPDAQGWKGYMQAPCHTPWRTVTVSDDARDILASKLILNLNEPCAYDDTSWIKPVKYMGVWWEMITGKSDWAYTRDVPSVQLGVTDYARCRPSGRHGANNENVKRYIDFAAAHGFDQLLVEGWNVGWEDWFGHTKDYVFDFVSPYPDFDIAALNEYAHGKGIRLMMHHETSASVRNYERHMEAAYRLMDKYGYNSVKSGYVGDILPRGEHHYGQWMNNHYLYAVRRAADHKIMVNAHEAVRPTGLCRTYPNLIGNESARGTEYQAFGGSKPHHVTILPFTRLQGGPMDYTPGIFVMDVAEVNPGNHSHVNATLANQLALYVTMYSPLQMAADLPEHYEKYMDAFRFIEDVALDWEESRYLLAEPGDYIVVARKAKGTGEWFVGGVTDENRRTVTLPFDYLDPGKEYVATLYADAPDADYQTNPQAYVIRTGKVGQRTELDVEMARGGGFAISIREATDADRKLRRLK
;
A
#
# COMPACT_ATOMS: atom_id res chain seq x y z
N MET A 1 86.62 -15.10 19.18
CA MET A 1 85.38 -15.78 18.91
C MET A 1 84.28 -14.96 19.59
N LYS A 2 83.58 -14.09 18.83
CA LYS A 2 82.49 -13.28 19.34
C LYS A 2 81.19 -14.00 18.96
N LYS A 3 80.38 -14.36 19.95
CA LYS A 3 78.99 -14.91 19.74
C LYS A 3 78.07 -13.76 19.50
N ILE A 4 77.41 -13.76 18.35
CA ILE A 4 76.33 -12.84 17.98
C ILE A 4 75.00 -13.53 18.45
N PHE A 5 74.29 -12.85 19.38
CA PHE A 5 72.93 -13.23 19.73
C PHE A 5 71.95 -12.51 18.77
N LEU A 6 71.17 -13.29 18.01
CA LEU A 6 70.08 -12.80 17.18
C LEU A 6 68.86 -12.77 18.04
N TYR A 7 68.30 -11.58 18.29
CA TYR A 7 66.95 -11.41 18.86
C TYR A 7 65.93 -11.48 17.72
N ILE A 8 65.14 -12.53 17.72
CA ILE A 8 63.91 -12.62 16.87
C ILE A 8 62.77 -12.01 17.68
N SER A 9 62.36 -10.79 17.33
CA SER A 9 61.09 -10.19 17.82
C SER A 9 59.94 -10.77 17.01
N ALA A 10 59.15 -11.65 17.61
CA ALA A 10 57.89 -12.09 17.05
C ALA A 10 56.88 -10.95 17.21
N LEU A 11 56.50 -10.30 16.12
CA LEU A 11 55.30 -9.48 16.06
C LEU A 11 54.06 -10.42 16.13
N LEU A 12 53.44 -10.48 17.26
CA LEU A 12 52.06 -10.96 17.39
C LEU A 12 51.17 -9.89 16.77
N ALA A 13 50.79 -10.09 15.51
CA ALA A 13 49.61 -9.42 14.94
C ALA A 13 48.38 -9.99 15.66
N GLY A 14 47.88 -9.23 16.62
CA GLY A 14 46.60 -9.51 17.22
C GLY A 14 45.55 -9.32 16.15
N ALA A 15 44.97 -10.42 15.62
CA ALA A 15 43.73 -10.39 14.91
C ALA A 15 42.68 -9.87 15.93
N ALA A 16 42.20 -8.66 15.76
CA ALA A 16 41.04 -8.18 16.47
C ALA A 16 39.88 -9.13 16.06
N CYS A 17 39.50 -9.99 16.98
CA CYS A 17 38.32 -10.82 16.82
C CYS A 17 37.10 -9.85 16.81
N THR A 18 36.62 -9.45 15.61
CA THR A 18 35.40 -8.69 15.48
C THR A 18 34.30 -9.59 16.02
N ALA A 19 33.61 -9.14 17.07
CA ALA A 19 32.47 -9.88 17.62
C ALA A 19 31.40 -9.99 16.53
N GLN A 20 31.21 -11.20 16.03
CA GLN A 20 30.23 -11.52 15.01
C GLN A 20 29.09 -12.30 15.67
N GLU A 21 27.85 -11.86 15.47
CA GLU A 21 26.64 -12.48 15.98
C GLU A 21 25.81 -13.03 14.81
N THR A 22 25.33 -14.26 14.93
CA THR A 22 24.55 -14.93 13.89
C THR A 22 23.14 -15.21 14.38
N LEU A 23 22.14 -15.00 13.53
CA LEU A 23 20.75 -15.40 13.74
C LEU A 23 20.29 -16.23 12.53
N LEU A 24 19.61 -17.35 12.80
CA LEU A 24 18.99 -18.19 11.77
C LEU A 24 17.47 -18.03 11.82
N SER A 25 16.79 -18.16 10.66
CA SER A 25 15.33 -18.33 10.62
C SER A 25 14.90 -19.63 11.32
N PRO A 26 13.63 -19.74 11.74
CA PRO A 26 13.16 -20.98 12.38
C PRO A 26 13.30 -22.24 11.54
N ASP A 27 13.28 -22.13 10.20
CA ASP A 27 13.51 -23.24 9.27
C ASP A 27 14.97 -23.38 8.81
N GLY A 28 15.84 -22.43 9.20
CA GLY A 28 17.26 -22.44 8.89
C GLY A 28 17.64 -21.99 7.47
N ARG A 29 16.66 -21.54 6.65
CA ARG A 29 16.94 -21.10 5.27
C ARG A 29 17.55 -19.71 5.18
N LEU A 30 17.23 -18.83 6.14
CA LEU A 30 17.79 -17.49 6.23
C LEU A 30 18.84 -17.44 7.33
N ARG A 31 19.93 -16.73 7.03
CA ARG A 31 21.04 -16.47 7.95
C ARG A 31 21.40 -15.00 7.94
N LEU A 32 21.24 -14.36 9.09
CA LEU A 32 21.69 -13.00 9.36
C LEU A 32 23.03 -13.06 10.11
N GLU A 33 23.98 -12.26 9.69
CA GLU A 33 25.21 -12.00 10.45
C GLU A 33 25.30 -10.51 10.77
N PHE A 34 25.50 -10.20 12.05
CA PHE A 34 25.76 -8.86 12.55
C PHE A 34 27.19 -8.74 13.01
N SER A 35 27.85 -7.61 12.72
CA SER A 35 29.21 -7.32 13.20
C SER A 35 29.43 -5.82 13.39
N LEU A 36 30.46 -5.47 14.14
CA LEU A 36 31.01 -4.12 14.17
C LEU A 36 32.24 -4.05 13.28
N ALA A 37 32.13 -3.29 12.19
CA ALA A 37 33.26 -2.98 11.31
C ALA A 37 34.24 -1.97 11.96
N ASP A 38 35.34 -1.68 11.27
CA ASP A 38 36.36 -0.71 11.74
C ASP A 38 35.73 0.61 12.15
N GLY A 39 36.18 1.13 13.29
CA GLY A 39 35.62 2.34 13.90
C GLY A 39 34.30 2.11 14.64
N GLY A 40 33.93 0.86 14.95
CA GLY A 40 32.69 0.53 15.68
C GLY A 40 31.43 0.81 14.88
N ARG A 41 31.43 0.55 13.56
CA ARG A 41 30.29 0.74 12.68
C ARG A 41 29.43 -0.53 12.64
N PRO A 42 28.15 -0.47 13.01
CA PRO A 42 27.23 -1.59 12.91
C PRO A 42 27.03 -1.98 11.43
N THR A 43 27.17 -3.27 11.12
CA THR A 43 26.97 -3.84 9.79
C THR A 43 26.26 -5.16 9.87
N TYR A 44 25.52 -5.52 8.81
CA TYR A 44 24.86 -6.80 8.69
C TYR A 44 24.99 -7.38 7.28
N THR A 45 24.79 -8.70 7.17
CA THR A 45 24.59 -9.43 5.91
C THR A 45 23.39 -10.34 6.04
N LEU A 46 22.81 -10.71 4.90
CA LEU A 46 21.70 -11.65 4.84
C LEU A 46 21.95 -12.67 3.72
N ASP A 47 21.86 -13.97 4.06
CA ASP A 47 21.90 -15.06 3.11
C ASP A 47 20.57 -15.84 3.08
N TYR A 48 20.18 -16.35 1.93
CA TYR A 48 19.06 -17.26 1.74
C TYR A 48 19.52 -18.57 1.07
N LYS A 49 19.35 -19.71 1.76
CA LYS A 49 19.84 -21.02 1.29
C LYS A 49 21.30 -20.97 0.86
N GLU A 50 22.15 -20.39 1.71
CA GLU A 50 23.60 -20.18 1.49
C GLU A 50 23.95 -19.26 0.30
N ARG A 51 22.98 -18.58 -0.32
CA ARG A 51 23.19 -17.57 -1.35
C ARG A 51 23.11 -16.17 -0.73
N PRO A 52 24.08 -15.28 -0.98
CA PRO A 52 24.01 -13.92 -0.47
C PRO A 52 22.83 -13.15 -1.08
N VAL A 53 22.11 -12.41 -0.22
CA VAL A 53 20.99 -11.52 -0.57
C VAL A 53 21.38 -10.06 -0.33
N ILE A 54 21.91 -9.79 0.88
CA ILE A 54 22.42 -8.47 1.27
C ILE A 54 23.90 -8.65 1.63
N LEU A 55 24.76 -7.94 0.91
CA LEU A 55 26.19 -7.85 1.21
C LEU A 55 26.44 -6.94 2.44
N PRO A 56 27.65 -6.86 3.00
CA PRO A 56 27.92 -6.04 4.18
C PRO A 56 27.38 -4.63 4.05
N SER A 57 26.38 -4.30 4.86
CA SER A 57 25.56 -3.09 4.80
C SER A 57 25.60 -2.35 6.12
N GLY A 58 25.83 -1.04 6.06
CA GLY A 58 25.88 -0.16 7.23
C GLY A 58 24.53 0.08 7.87
N MET A 59 24.53 0.36 9.17
CA MET A 59 23.36 0.64 9.99
C MET A 59 23.59 1.84 10.89
N GLY A 60 22.51 2.56 11.26
CA GLY A 60 22.53 3.64 12.22
C GLY A 60 21.88 4.91 11.71
N LEU A 61 22.08 6.00 12.46
CA LEU A 61 21.46 7.29 12.21
C LEU A 61 22.47 8.43 12.31
N GLU A 62 22.20 9.51 11.58
CA GLU A 62 22.83 10.80 11.76
C GLU A 62 21.83 11.71 12.44
N LEU A 63 22.22 12.27 13.58
CA LEU A 63 21.39 13.21 14.32
C LEU A 63 21.72 14.65 13.91
N ARG A 64 20.73 15.52 14.01
CA ARG A 64 20.97 16.97 14.03
C ARG A 64 21.94 17.27 15.18
N GLY A 65 22.90 18.14 14.93
CA GLY A 65 23.81 18.62 15.97
C GLY A 65 23.07 19.27 17.13
N GLU A 66 23.54 19.04 18.35
CA GLU A 66 22.95 19.63 19.54
C GLU A 66 23.00 21.14 19.46
N ALA A 67 21.86 21.77 19.71
CA ALA A 67 21.87 23.20 20.05
C ALA A 67 22.68 23.40 21.36
N PRO A 68 23.49 24.45 21.49
CA PRO A 68 24.21 24.71 22.73
C PRO A 68 23.20 24.74 23.88
N LYS A 69 23.51 24.07 25.01
CA LYS A 69 22.67 24.11 26.21
C LYS A 69 22.50 25.56 26.61
N LEU A 70 21.23 26.01 26.64
CA LEU A 70 20.89 27.37 27.05
C LEU A 70 21.01 27.42 28.59
N GLU A 71 21.97 28.17 29.11
CA GLU A 71 21.94 28.58 30.50
C GLU A 71 20.89 29.72 30.65
N PHE A 72 20.14 29.67 31.75
CA PHE A 72 19.14 30.69 32.05
C PHE A 72 19.76 32.11 32.03
N GLY A 73 19.31 32.96 31.12
CA GLY A 73 19.83 34.34 30.95
C GLY A 73 20.87 34.50 29.81
N ALA A 74 21.25 33.43 29.11
CA ALA A 74 22.07 33.52 27.90
C ALA A 74 21.24 34.04 26.71
N GLU A 75 21.81 34.95 25.91
CA GLU A 75 21.21 35.36 24.65
C GLU A 75 21.06 34.12 23.74
N ILE A 76 19.83 33.87 23.29
CA ILE A 76 19.56 32.85 22.26
C ILE A 76 20.17 33.35 20.96
N ARG A 77 21.42 33.02 20.69
CA ARG A 77 21.95 33.11 19.34
C ARG A 77 21.14 32.12 18.51
N LYS A 78 20.41 32.62 17.50
CA LYS A 78 19.86 31.76 16.44
C LYS A 78 21.05 31.01 15.85
N GLY A 79 21.26 29.79 16.40
CA GLY A 79 22.50 29.07 16.23
C GLY A 79 22.70 28.66 14.79
N GLU A 80 23.95 28.67 14.38
CA GLU A 80 24.41 27.80 13.29
C GLU A 80 23.94 26.37 13.62
N PRO A 81 23.42 25.62 12.64
CA PRO A 81 23.09 24.20 12.86
C PRO A 81 24.34 23.52 13.43
N GLY A 82 24.23 22.91 14.59
CA GLY A 82 25.31 22.16 15.21
C GLY A 82 25.86 21.12 14.22
N ARG A 83 27.12 20.72 14.38
CA ARG A 83 27.69 19.65 13.54
C ARG A 83 26.83 18.39 13.69
N PRO A 84 26.56 17.66 12.59
CA PRO A 84 25.86 16.38 12.67
C PRO A 84 26.54 15.45 13.70
N VAL A 85 25.72 14.74 14.44
CA VAL A 85 26.17 13.80 15.47
C VAL A 85 25.94 12.38 14.99
N SER A 86 27.02 11.60 14.95
CA SER A 86 26.94 10.21 14.55
C SER A 86 26.24 9.33 15.59
N LEU A 87 25.29 8.52 15.15
CA LEU A 87 24.83 7.27 15.77
C LEU A 87 24.96 6.12 14.77
N TYR A 88 26.02 6.10 13.95
CA TYR A 88 26.36 5.05 12.99
C TYR A 88 27.81 4.55 13.11
N ASP A 89 28.60 5.07 14.08
CA ASP A 89 29.96 4.64 14.36
C ASP A 89 30.33 4.83 15.85
N GLY A 90 31.56 4.44 16.22
CA GLY A 90 32.11 4.61 17.58
C GLY A 90 31.48 3.67 18.61
N PHE A 91 30.77 2.63 18.16
CA PHE A 91 30.11 1.68 19.05
C PHE A 91 31.01 0.56 19.53
N THR A 92 30.72 0.09 20.74
CA THR A 92 31.16 -1.18 21.29
C THR A 92 29.97 -2.08 21.49
N LEU A 93 30.18 -3.39 21.34
CA LEU A 93 29.14 -4.38 21.57
C LEU A 93 28.84 -4.47 23.08
N GLY A 94 27.58 -4.32 23.42
CA GLY A 94 27.05 -4.55 24.76
C GLY A 94 26.40 -5.93 24.88
N GLN A 95 25.20 -5.99 25.45
CA GLN A 95 24.45 -7.22 25.59
C GLN A 95 23.83 -7.68 24.28
N VAL A 96 23.85 -9.00 24.02
CA VAL A 96 23.09 -9.65 22.97
C VAL A 96 22.04 -10.54 23.60
N ALA A 97 20.77 -10.20 23.40
CA ALA A 97 19.65 -11.00 23.88
C ALA A 97 19.00 -11.77 22.70
N ARG A 98 18.55 -12.99 22.96
CA ARG A 98 17.90 -13.85 21.95
C ARG A 98 16.57 -14.36 22.47
N SER A 99 15.59 -14.44 21.60
CA SER A 99 14.30 -15.04 21.86
C SER A 99 13.70 -15.67 20.60
N GLU A 100 12.62 -16.41 20.75
CA GLU A 100 11.87 -17.02 19.67
C GLU A 100 10.38 -16.84 19.91
N SER A 101 9.59 -16.83 18.85
CA SER A 101 8.13 -16.80 18.91
C SER A 101 7.55 -17.76 17.89
N ASP A 102 6.46 -18.42 18.26
CA ASP A 102 5.63 -19.25 17.36
C ASP A 102 4.20 -19.18 17.84
N GLN A 103 3.43 -18.26 17.30
CA GLN A 103 2.04 -18.05 17.67
C GLN A 103 1.19 -17.81 16.42
N THR A 104 -0.11 -18.02 16.54
CA THR A 104 -1.07 -17.77 15.47
C THR A 104 -2.07 -16.71 15.95
N TRP A 105 -2.38 -15.77 15.08
CA TRP A 105 -3.40 -14.76 15.32
C TRP A 105 -4.44 -14.73 14.23
N ARG A 106 -5.60 -14.14 14.49
CA ARG A 106 -6.73 -14.04 13.55
C ARG A 106 -6.96 -12.59 13.18
N PRO A 107 -6.84 -12.24 11.91
CA PRO A 107 -7.19 -10.91 11.45
C PRO A 107 -8.72 -10.68 11.53
N VAL A 108 -9.13 -9.43 11.71
CA VAL A 108 -10.55 -9.05 11.66
C VAL A 108 -11.12 -9.33 10.28
N TRP A 109 -10.35 -9.06 9.27
CA TRP A 109 -10.55 -9.39 7.85
C TRP A 109 -9.19 -9.63 7.21
N GLY A 110 -9.13 -10.37 6.13
CA GLY A 110 -7.83 -10.65 5.51
C GLY A 110 -7.86 -11.64 4.36
N GLU A 111 -6.68 -11.94 3.87
CA GLU A 111 -6.45 -12.95 2.84
C GLU A 111 -6.47 -14.38 3.41
N GLN A 112 -6.41 -14.51 4.73
CA GLN A 112 -6.36 -15.78 5.47
C GLN A 112 -7.10 -15.62 6.80
N ALA A 113 -7.77 -16.67 7.27
CA ALA A 113 -8.46 -16.67 8.57
C ALA A 113 -7.48 -16.74 9.75
N GLU A 114 -6.31 -17.32 9.55
CA GLU A 114 -5.26 -17.46 10.56
C GLU A 114 -3.89 -17.13 9.96
N ILE A 115 -3.09 -16.37 10.70
CA ILE A 115 -1.73 -15.97 10.30
C ILE A 115 -0.78 -16.44 11.39
N ARG A 116 0.23 -17.23 10.97
CA ARG A 116 1.31 -17.67 11.87
C ARG A 116 2.34 -16.55 12.01
N ASP A 117 2.74 -16.24 13.24
CA ASP A 117 3.78 -15.29 13.61
C ASP A 117 4.93 -16.05 14.26
N ARG A 118 5.85 -16.56 13.42
CA ARG A 118 6.96 -17.41 13.84
C ARG A 118 8.30 -16.80 13.40
N TYR A 119 9.13 -16.49 14.40
CA TYR A 119 10.44 -15.88 14.15
C TYR A 119 11.45 -16.24 15.25
N ASN A 120 12.73 -16.10 14.92
CA ASN A 120 13.82 -15.98 15.88
C ASN A 120 14.21 -14.50 16.00
N GLU A 121 14.49 -14.04 17.21
CA GLU A 121 14.82 -12.64 17.49
C GLU A 121 16.21 -12.51 18.10
N MET A 122 16.93 -11.44 17.72
CA MET A 122 18.19 -11.03 18.30
C MET A 122 18.16 -9.52 18.54
N ALA A 123 18.39 -9.10 19.79
CA ALA A 123 18.50 -7.69 20.18
C ALA A 123 19.95 -7.40 20.59
N VAL A 124 20.61 -6.55 19.82
CA VAL A 124 22.03 -6.19 20.00
C VAL A 124 22.10 -4.79 20.58
N THR A 125 22.47 -4.68 21.85
CA THR A 125 22.70 -3.38 22.48
C THR A 125 24.12 -2.89 22.17
N LEU A 126 24.19 -1.65 21.70
CA LEU A 126 25.41 -0.95 21.30
C LEU A 126 25.61 0.26 22.21
N ARG A 127 26.83 0.48 22.67
CA ARG A 127 27.20 1.65 23.44
C ARG A 127 28.23 2.48 22.72
N GLN A 128 27.91 3.74 22.48
CA GLN A 128 28.87 4.67 21.91
C GLN A 128 29.80 5.22 23.01
N ALA A 129 31.06 4.83 22.95
CA ALA A 129 32.02 5.07 24.04
C ALA A 129 32.25 6.56 24.34
N THR A 130 32.23 7.40 23.31
CA THR A 130 32.54 8.84 23.40
C THR A 130 31.40 9.67 23.98
N THR A 131 30.13 9.26 23.75
CA THR A 131 28.94 10.01 24.16
C THR A 131 28.20 9.35 25.32
N GLY A 132 28.49 8.07 25.58
CA GLY A 132 27.78 7.24 26.56
C GLY A 132 26.35 6.88 26.13
N ARG A 133 26.00 7.06 24.84
CA ARG A 133 24.68 6.76 24.28
C ARG A 133 24.54 5.28 24.00
N ASP A 134 23.38 4.76 24.35
CA ASP A 134 22.98 3.38 24.09
C ASP A 134 21.93 3.35 22.97
N MET A 135 22.07 2.39 22.05
CA MET A 135 21.12 2.07 20.99
C MET A 135 21.01 0.55 20.88
N THR A 136 19.81 0.02 20.73
CA THR A 136 19.62 -1.40 20.45
C THR A 136 19.16 -1.58 19.01
N ILE A 137 19.78 -2.51 18.28
CA ILE A 137 19.27 -2.97 16.98
C ILE A 137 18.57 -4.30 17.23
N ARG A 138 17.28 -4.34 16.96
CA ARG A 138 16.46 -5.54 17.09
C ARG A 138 16.22 -6.15 15.75
N PHE A 139 16.56 -7.42 15.59
CA PHE A 139 16.34 -8.23 14.40
C PHE A 139 15.30 -9.30 14.68
N ARG A 140 14.33 -9.47 13.78
CA ARG A 140 13.42 -10.62 13.71
C ARG A 140 13.62 -11.30 12.38
N LEU A 141 13.96 -12.58 12.41
CA LEU A 141 14.19 -13.39 11.23
C LEU A 141 13.08 -14.43 11.13
N TYR A 142 12.24 -14.26 10.11
CA TYR A 142 11.14 -15.14 9.73
C TYR A 142 11.63 -16.16 8.69
N ASP A 143 10.78 -17.12 8.33
CA ASP A 143 11.12 -18.10 7.28
C ASP A 143 11.13 -17.48 5.86
N ASP A 144 10.49 -16.32 5.68
CA ASP A 144 10.32 -15.58 4.42
C ASP A 144 11.05 -14.21 4.40
N GLY A 145 11.70 -13.80 5.50
CA GLY A 145 12.39 -12.51 5.49
C GLY A 145 12.88 -12.01 6.84
N LEU A 146 13.46 -10.83 6.78
CA LEU A 146 14.07 -10.09 7.87
C LEU A 146 13.29 -8.82 8.17
N GLY A 147 13.03 -8.55 9.47
CA GLY A 147 12.68 -7.22 9.98
C GLY A 147 13.73 -6.74 10.97
N PHE A 148 14.13 -5.47 10.92
CA PHE A 148 14.96 -4.86 11.97
C PHE A 148 14.57 -3.40 12.22
N ARG A 149 14.85 -2.92 13.45
CA ARG A 149 14.60 -1.54 13.85
C ARG A 149 15.63 -1.07 14.88
N TYR A 150 15.72 0.24 15.04
CA TYR A 150 16.51 0.89 16.07
C TYR A 150 15.64 1.22 17.27
N GLU A 151 16.13 0.91 18.48
CA GLU A 151 15.44 1.20 19.74
C GLU A 151 16.36 2.04 20.63
N PHE A 152 15.80 3.08 21.23
CA PHE A 152 16.48 4.02 22.09
C PHE A 152 15.91 3.89 23.51
N PRO A 153 16.65 3.30 24.47
CA PRO A 153 16.18 3.16 25.85
C PRO A 153 16.12 4.51 26.54
N GLU A 154 15.42 4.57 27.66
CA GLU A 154 15.51 5.72 28.57
C GLU A 154 16.96 5.91 29.04
N GLN A 155 17.53 7.09 28.84
CA GLN A 155 18.91 7.43 29.14
C GLN A 155 19.12 8.95 29.25
N GLU A 156 20.01 9.39 30.12
CA GLU A 156 20.30 10.82 30.30
C GLU A 156 21.03 11.45 29.10
N SER A 157 21.83 10.65 28.37
CA SER A 157 22.66 11.10 27.25
C SER A 157 21.90 11.31 25.95
N LEU A 158 20.63 10.86 25.85
CA LEU A 158 19.78 10.99 24.66
C LEU A 158 18.30 10.94 25.05
N THR A 159 17.73 12.09 25.41
CA THR A 159 16.31 12.18 25.84
C THR A 159 15.40 12.65 24.72
N TYR A 160 15.77 13.77 24.08
CA TYR A 160 15.09 14.31 22.90
C TYR A 160 16.16 14.52 21.82
N PHE A 161 15.84 14.09 20.60
CA PHE A 161 16.76 14.21 19.49
C PHE A 161 16.05 14.35 18.16
N VAL A 162 16.75 14.92 17.19
CA VAL A 162 16.23 15.09 15.84
C VAL A 162 17.09 14.27 14.88
N ILE A 163 16.41 13.50 14.04
CA ILE A 163 17.07 12.69 13.01
C ILE A 163 17.35 13.60 11.82
N GLY A 164 18.63 13.70 11.44
CA GLY A 164 19.09 14.34 10.22
C GLY A 164 18.97 13.42 9.02
N GLU A 165 19.40 12.15 9.18
CA GLU A 165 19.22 11.10 8.17
C GLU A 165 19.38 9.71 8.79
N GLU A 166 18.71 8.72 8.21
CA GLU A 166 18.94 7.31 8.51
C GLU A 166 20.00 6.74 7.54
N LYS A 167 21.02 6.08 8.09
CA LYS A 167 22.17 5.54 7.34
C LYS A 167 22.05 4.03 7.07
N THR A 168 20.83 3.51 7.10
CA THR A 168 20.55 2.11 6.79
C THR A 168 20.86 1.82 5.32
N GLN A 169 21.65 0.78 5.07
CA GLN A 169 22.02 0.35 3.74
C GLN A 169 21.49 -1.03 3.39
N PHE A 170 21.32 -1.26 2.09
CA PHE A 170 21.00 -2.53 1.47
C PHE A 170 21.92 -2.71 0.27
N ALA A 171 23.06 -3.34 0.45
CA ALA A 171 24.06 -3.59 -0.60
C ALA A 171 23.66 -4.86 -1.37
N MET A 172 23.25 -4.69 -2.62
CA MET A 172 22.78 -5.77 -3.47
C MET A 172 23.93 -6.57 -4.05
N THR A 173 23.69 -7.81 -4.40
CA THR A 173 24.69 -8.74 -4.94
C THR A 173 25.06 -8.49 -6.40
N GLY A 174 24.31 -7.64 -7.09
CA GLY A 174 24.54 -7.33 -8.51
C GLY A 174 23.51 -6.39 -9.10
N ASP A 175 23.56 -6.27 -10.42
CA ASP A 175 22.67 -5.41 -11.22
C ASP A 175 21.32 -6.10 -11.43
N HIS A 176 20.49 -6.15 -10.38
CA HIS A 176 19.19 -6.83 -10.39
C HIS A 176 18.19 -6.14 -11.31
N THR A 177 17.21 -6.89 -11.81
CA THR A 177 15.99 -6.32 -12.40
C THR A 177 15.11 -5.79 -11.28
N ALA A 178 14.69 -4.54 -11.36
CA ALA A 178 13.87 -3.86 -10.36
C ALA A 178 12.55 -3.36 -10.97
N PHE A 179 11.49 -3.40 -10.19
CA PHE A 179 10.17 -2.84 -10.48
C PHE A 179 9.99 -1.62 -9.57
N TRP A 180 10.14 -0.43 -10.12
CA TRP A 180 10.31 0.78 -9.33
C TRP A 180 9.47 1.96 -9.84
N ILE A 181 9.23 2.91 -8.94
CA ILE A 181 8.67 4.23 -9.23
C ILE A 181 9.60 5.30 -8.67
N PRO A 182 9.59 6.53 -9.24
CA PRO A 182 10.39 7.66 -8.77
C PRO A 182 10.24 7.93 -7.29
N GLY A 183 11.34 8.27 -6.62
CA GLY A 183 11.35 8.68 -5.21
C GLY A 183 10.73 10.06 -5.03
N ASP A 184 9.49 10.09 -4.57
CA ASP A 184 8.66 11.28 -4.39
C ASP A 184 8.14 11.33 -2.95
N TYR A 185 8.06 12.53 -2.35
CA TYR A 185 7.61 12.71 -0.97
C TYR A 185 6.09 12.82 -0.81
N ASP A 186 5.37 12.96 -1.93
CA ASP A 186 3.97 13.37 -1.91
C ASP A 186 3.03 12.45 -2.68
N THR A 187 3.53 11.63 -3.61
CA THR A 187 2.68 10.70 -4.38
C THR A 187 3.39 9.40 -4.73
N GLN A 188 2.59 8.32 -4.87
CA GLN A 188 2.99 7.03 -5.44
C GLN A 188 2.25 6.72 -6.76
N GLU A 189 1.58 7.68 -7.33
CA GLU A 189 0.71 7.50 -8.49
C GLU A 189 1.48 7.56 -9.80
N TYR A 190 2.55 6.77 -9.87
CA TYR A 190 3.38 6.58 -11.06
C TYR A 190 3.10 5.23 -11.72
N ASP A 191 3.30 5.14 -13.03
CA ASP A 191 3.47 3.84 -13.69
C ASP A 191 4.79 3.21 -13.22
N TYR A 192 4.76 1.93 -12.94
CA TYR A 192 5.97 1.19 -12.61
C TYR A 192 6.88 1.05 -13.82
N THR A 193 8.17 1.21 -13.59
CA THR A 193 9.24 0.95 -14.56
C THR A 193 9.95 -0.34 -14.18
N GLU A 194 10.11 -1.25 -15.14
CA GLU A 194 10.96 -2.42 -15.05
C GLU A 194 12.30 -2.12 -15.71
N SER A 195 13.41 -2.28 -14.98
CA SER A 195 14.76 -2.10 -15.51
C SER A 195 15.83 -2.74 -14.64
N LYS A 196 17.07 -2.82 -15.15
CA LYS A 196 18.24 -3.07 -14.32
C LYS A 196 18.50 -1.87 -13.39
N LEU A 197 19.10 -2.13 -12.23
CA LEU A 197 19.46 -1.08 -11.27
C LEU A 197 20.38 -0.01 -11.90
N SER A 198 21.31 -0.43 -12.73
CA SER A 198 22.22 0.47 -13.47
C SER A 198 21.54 1.44 -14.44
N GLN A 199 20.28 1.14 -14.83
CA GLN A 199 19.50 1.92 -15.80
C GLN A 199 18.57 2.96 -15.14
N ILE A 200 18.37 2.91 -13.84
CA ILE A 200 17.42 3.78 -13.12
C ILE A 200 17.70 5.26 -13.41
N ARG A 201 18.97 5.68 -13.33
CA ARG A 201 19.36 7.08 -13.59
C ARG A 201 18.96 7.55 -14.99
N GLU A 202 19.18 6.73 -16.00
CA GLU A 202 18.88 7.06 -17.39
C GLU A 202 17.36 7.11 -17.65
N LEU A 203 16.61 6.18 -17.04
CA LEU A 203 15.17 6.04 -17.22
C LEU A 203 14.35 6.98 -16.35
N MET A 204 14.90 7.53 -15.27
CA MET A 204 14.19 8.38 -14.31
C MET A 204 13.41 9.53 -14.96
N PRO A 205 13.97 10.32 -15.91
CA PRO A 205 13.20 11.40 -16.55
C PRO A 205 11.95 10.92 -17.30
N GLY A 206 12.01 9.72 -17.89
CA GLY A 206 10.87 9.12 -18.60
C GLY A 206 9.84 8.45 -17.68
N ALA A 207 10.22 8.13 -16.45
CA ALA A 207 9.34 7.54 -15.45
C ALA A 207 8.45 8.59 -14.75
N ILE A 208 8.79 9.88 -14.84
CA ILE A 208 7.99 10.97 -14.30
C ILE A 208 6.81 11.21 -15.25
N THR A 209 5.60 10.90 -14.78
CA THR A 209 4.39 11.06 -15.58
C THR A 209 3.84 12.49 -15.50
N PRO A 210 3.07 12.98 -16.50
CA PRO A 210 2.51 14.33 -16.50
C PRO A 210 1.60 14.64 -15.28
N ASN A 211 1.00 13.61 -14.71
CA ASN A 211 0.09 13.77 -13.57
C ASN A 211 0.81 13.67 -12.20
N SER A 212 2.13 13.52 -12.22
CA SER A 212 2.94 13.52 -11.00
C SER A 212 3.15 14.95 -10.52
N SER A 213 2.98 15.18 -9.23
CA SER A 213 3.02 16.52 -8.65
C SER A 213 4.42 16.99 -8.28
N GLN A 214 5.39 16.08 -8.11
CA GLN A 214 6.68 16.38 -7.51
C GLN A 214 7.87 15.98 -8.37
N THR A 215 8.99 16.64 -8.14
CA THR A 215 10.30 16.21 -8.67
C THR A 215 10.89 15.16 -7.76
N PRO A 216 11.39 14.02 -8.28
CA PRO A 216 12.10 13.03 -7.47
C PRO A 216 13.24 13.65 -6.68
N PHE A 217 13.43 13.22 -5.43
CA PHE A 217 14.48 13.76 -4.55
C PHE A 217 15.91 13.45 -5.04
N SER A 218 16.07 12.43 -5.90
CA SER A 218 17.35 11.99 -6.47
C SER A 218 17.14 11.40 -7.87
N PRO A 219 18.15 11.50 -8.77
CA PRO A 219 18.10 10.82 -10.07
C PRO A 219 18.10 9.29 -9.99
N THR A 220 18.40 8.74 -8.82
CA THR A 220 18.45 7.30 -8.53
C THR A 220 17.58 6.93 -7.33
N GLY A 221 16.78 7.90 -6.85
CA GLY A 221 15.85 7.71 -5.74
C GLY A 221 14.61 6.97 -6.16
N VAL A 222 14.24 5.92 -5.40
CA VAL A 222 13.06 5.11 -5.65
C VAL A 222 12.23 4.95 -4.38
N GLN A 223 10.96 4.60 -4.55
CA GLN A 223 10.07 4.33 -3.42
C GLN A 223 10.12 2.87 -2.98
N THR A 224 9.66 2.60 -1.76
CA THR A 224 9.33 1.26 -1.28
C THR A 224 7.80 1.04 -1.34
N ALA A 225 7.25 -0.20 -1.42
CA ALA A 225 7.99 -1.45 -1.50
C ALA A 225 8.70 -1.57 -2.85
N LEU A 226 9.98 -1.90 -2.82
CA LEU A 226 10.79 -2.12 -4.02
C LEU A 226 10.91 -3.62 -4.29
N GLN A 227 10.34 -4.11 -5.39
CA GLN A 227 10.48 -5.49 -5.83
C GLN A 227 11.66 -5.62 -6.78
N MET A 228 12.49 -6.65 -6.57
CA MET A 228 13.61 -6.97 -7.43
C MET A 228 13.65 -8.47 -7.77
N LYS A 229 14.33 -8.79 -8.86
CA LYS A 229 14.68 -10.16 -9.27
C LYS A 229 16.16 -10.22 -9.59
N SER A 230 16.89 -11.11 -8.93
CA SER A 230 18.30 -11.34 -9.20
C SER A 230 18.51 -12.24 -10.41
N ASP A 231 19.70 -12.18 -11.04
CA ASP A 231 20.00 -13.02 -12.21
C ASP A 231 20.07 -14.51 -11.88
N ASP A 232 20.31 -14.87 -10.62
CA ASP A 232 20.29 -16.23 -10.11
C ASP A 232 18.93 -16.69 -9.58
N GLY A 233 17.88 -15.90 -9.84
CA GLY A 233 16.47 -16.27 -9.63
C GLY A 233 15.93 -16.05 -8.23
N LEU A 234 16.52 -15.17 -7.42
CA LEU A 234 15.91 -14.70 -6.18
C LEU A 234 14.96 -13.53 -6.43
N TYR A 235 13.80 -13.57 -5.79
CA TYR A 235 12.89 -12.44 -5.66
C TYR A 235 13.15 -11.77 -4.31
N ILE A 236 13.39 -10.45 -4.32
CA ILE A 236 13.78 -9.68 -3.14
C ILE A 236 12.86 -8.46 -3.06
N ASN A 237 12.26 -8.25 -1.89
CA ASN A 237 11.41 -7.08 -1.66
C ASN A 237 11.94 -6.29 -0.47
N ILE A 238 12.19 -4.99 -0.66
CA ILE A 238 12.60 -4.07 0.42
C ILE A 238 11.46 -3.14 0.73
N HIS A 239 11.06 -3.11 2.02
CA HIS A 239 9.97 -2.26 2.49
C HIS A 239 10.18 -1.85 3.95
N GLU A 240 9.13 -1.30 4.57
CA GLU A 240 9.05 -0.95 5.98
C GLU A 240 7.74 -1.43 6.60
N ALA A 241 7.71 -1.62 7.92
CA ALA A 241 6.51 -2.02 8.65
C ALA A 241 6.32 -1.18 9.91
N ALA A 242 5.06 -1.05 10.34
CA ALA A 242 4.67 -0.30 11.54
C ALA A 242 5.18 1.15 11.53
N LEU A 243 4.87 1.90 10.47
CA LEU A 243 5.23 3.31 10.33
C LEU A 243 4.38 4.16 11.28
N VAL A 244 4.90 4.37 12.48
CA VAL A 244 4.28 5.15 13.56
C VAL A 244 5.27 6.17 14.05
N ASP A 245 4.84 7.43 14.16
CA ASP A 245 5.60 8.57 14.66
C ASP A 245 7.01 8.70 14.02
N TYR A 246 7.06 8.52 12.70
CA TYR A 246 8.30 8.54 11.94
C TYR A 246 8.05 8.94 10.49
N ALA A 247 9.10 9.39 9.77
CA ALA A 247 9.02 9.65 8.34
C ALA A 247 9.16 8.38 7.51
N CYS A 248 8.53 8.39 6.35
CA CYS A 248 8.54 7.28 5.39
C CYS A 248 9.95 7.06 4.80
N MET A 249 10.33 5.81 4.62
CA MET A 249 11.59 5.44 3.99
C MET A 249 11.47 5.38 2.46
N HIS A 250 12.34 6.11 1.78
CA HIS A 250 12.69 5.92 0.38
C HIS A 250 14.10 5.32 0.29
N LEU A 251 14.53 4.97 -0.90
CA LEU A 251 15.85 4.39 -1.15
C LEU A 251 16.59 5.22 -2.19
N ASP A 252 17.81 5.65 -1.88
CA ASP A 252 18.72 6.30 -2.82
C ASP A 252 19.80 5.31 -3.26
N LEU A 253 19.94 5.09 -4.56
CA LEU A 253 20.83 4.07 -5.13
C LEU A 253 22.19 4.66 -5.52
N ASP A 254 23.26 4.12 -4.95
CA ASP A 254 24.58 4.16 -5.59
C ASP A 254 24.56 3.15 -6.76
N ASP A 255 24.29 3.65 -7.96
CA ASP A 255 24.14 2.87 -9.19
C ASP A 255 25.44 2.29 -9.76
N ARG A 256 26.58 2.54 -9.10
CA ARG A 256 27.89 1.94 -9.44
C ARG A 256 28.21 0.72 -8.59
N ASN A 257 27.82 0.79 -7.30
CA ASN A 257 28.11 -0.25 -6.33
C ASN A 257 26.85 -1.07 -5.97
N PHE A 258 25.68 -0.70 -6.50
CA PHE A 258 24.37 -1.30 -6.22
C PHE A 258 24.02 -1.31 -4.73
N ILE A 259 24.26 -0.16 -4.07
CA ILE A 259 23.95 0.02 -2.65
C ILE A 259 22.80 1.02 -2.52
N PHE A 260 21.68 0.55 -2.03
CA PHE A 260 20.64 1.44 -1.57
C PHE A 260 20.94 1.98 -0.18
N THR A 261 20.73 3.26 0.02
CA THR A 261 20.76 3.90 1.35
C THR A 261 19.36 4.47 1.62
N SER A 262 18.87 4.25 2.83
CA SER A 262 17.60 4.85 3.30
C SER A 262 17.66 6.37 3.14
N HIS A 263 16.57 6.93 2.64
CA HIS A 263 16.35 8.36 2.54
C HIS A 263 14.95 8.67 3.08
N LEU A 264 14.88 9.38 4.18
CA LEU A 264 13.61 9.69 4.83
C LEU A 264 12.99 10.94 4.25
N THR A 265 11.65 11.00 4.25
CA THR A 265 10.91 12.21 3.87
C THR A 265 11.21 13.34 4.85
N PRO A 266 11.65 14.53 4.38
CA PRO A 266 11.92 15.67 5.25
C PRO A 266 10.65 16.39 5.69
N ASP A 267 10.78 17.17 6.76
CA ASP A 267 9.84 18.24 7.11
C ASP A 267 10.20 19.57 6.40
N ALA A 268 9.45 20.62 6.69
CA ALA A 268 9.68 21.98 6.16
C ALA A 268 11.08 22.56 6.46
N GLN A 269 11.82 22.02 7.41
CA GLN A 269 13.18 22.44 7.79
C GLN A 269 14.26 21.49 7.26
N GLY A 270 13.87 20.42 6.58
CA GLY A 270 14.75 19.38 6.07
C GLY A 270 15.09 18.30 7.08
N TRP A 271 14.45 18.27 8.26
CA TRP A 271 14.66 17.21 9.27
C TRP A 271 13.75 16.01 9.03
N LYS A 272 14.21 14.84 9.49
CA LYS A 272 13.61 13.56 9.14
C LYS A 272 12.76 12.94 10.25
N GLY A 273 12.91 13.42 11.48
CA GLY A 273 12.11 12.94 12.60
C GLY A 273 12.49 13.59 13.92
N TYR A 274 11.49 13.75 14.78
CA TYR A 274 11.61 14.29 16.14
C TYR A 274 11.28 13.16 17.10
N MET A 275 12.28 12.74 17.89
CA MET A 275 12.18 11.55 18.73
C MET A 275 12.36 11.89 20.19
N GLN A 276 11.69 11.15 21.05
CA GLN A 276 11.84 11.23 22.51
C GLN A 276 12.01 9.83 23.09
N ALA A 277 13.15 9.58 23.73
CA ALA A 277 13.41 8.28 24.36
C ALA A 277 12.58 8.11 25.66
N PRO A 278 12.06 6.89 25.97
CA PRO A 278 12.26 5.66 25.18
C PRO A 278 11.40 5.64 23.89
N CYS A 279 12.00 5.23 22.78
CA CYS A 279 11.32 5.17 21.48
C CYS A 279 11.99 4.16 20.53
N HIS A 280 11.40 3.95 19.40
CA HIS A 280 11.97 3.12 18.33
C HIS A 280 11.55 3.64 16.94
N THR A 281 12.31 3.24 15.91
CA THR A 281 11.93 3.47 14.52
C THR A 281 10.92 2.43 14.04
N PRO A 282 10.26 2.64 12.89
CA PRO A 282 9.61 1.55 12.16
C PRO A 282 10.59 0.42 11.83
N TRP A 283 10.05 -0.73 11.46
CA TRP A 283 10.86 -1.84 10.98
C TRP A 283 11.29 -1.61 9.54
N ARG A 284 12.53 -1.94 9.23
CA ARG A 284 13.04 -2.10 7.87
C ARG A 284 12.94 -3.56 7.52
N THR A 285 12.46 -3.89 6.32
CA THR A 285 12.15 -5.28 5.96
C THR A 285 12.81 -5.70 4.66
N VAL A 286 13.23 -6.97 4.61
CA VAL A 286 13.71 -7.66 3.41
C VAL A 286 12.98 -8.98 3.32
N THR A 287 12.06 -9.13 2.37
CA THR A 287 11.44 -10.42 2.05
C THR A 287 12.19 -11.07 0.90
N VAL A 288 12.46 -12.38 0.95
CA VAL A 288 13.22 -13.07 -0.09
C VAL A 288 12.76 -14.50 -0.28
N SER A 289 12.65 -14.93 -1.53
CA SER A 289 12.39 -16.31 -1.94
C SER A 289 12.96 -16.62 -3.33
N ASP A 290 13.09 -17.89 -3.66
CA ASP A 290 13.35 -18.40 -5.01
C ASP A 290 12.04 -18.73 -5.77
N ASP A 291 10.88 -18.34 -5.22
CA ASP A 291 9.56 -18.43 -5.82
C ASP A 291 8.81 -17.10 -5.65
N ALA A 292 8.40 -16.50 -6.75
CA ALA A 292 7.65 -15.22 -6.72
C ALA A 292 6.36 -15.29 -5.91
N ARG A 293 5.72 -16.47 -5.85
CA ARG A 293 4.47 -16.67 -5.11
C ARG A 293 4.63 -16.49 -3.60
N ASP A 294 5.81 -16.81 -3.07
CA ASP A 294 6.12 -16.63 -1.65
C ASP A 294 6.18 -15.15 -1.25
N ILE A 295 6.65 -14.26 -2.15
CA ILE A 295 6.62 -12.82 -1.92
C ILE A 295 5.18 -12.33 -1.73
N LEU A 296 4.26 -12.78 -2.59
CA LEU A 296 2.84 -12.43 -2.51
C LEU A 296 2.16 -13.04 -1.26
N ALA A 297 2.57 -14.24 -0.88
CA ALA A 297 2.01 -14.95 0.28
C ALA A 297 2.53 -14.45 1.63
N SER A 298 3.67 -13.72 1.65
CA SER A 298 4.30 -13.24 2.87
C SER A 298 3.35 -12.43 3.75
N LYS A 299 3.43 -12.67 5.06
CA LYS A 299 2.71 -11.88 6.08
C LYS A 299 3.68 -11.18 7.04
N LEU A 300 4.96 -11.08 6.65
CA LEU A 300 6.02 -10.48 7.44
C LEU A 300 5.67 -9.05 7.87
N ILE A 301 5.20 -8.22 6.94
CA ILE A 301 4.83 -6.82 7.22
C ILE A 301 3.72 -6.75 8.27
N LEU A 302 2.68 -7.58 8.15
CA LEU A 302 1.61 -7.63 9.15
C LEU A 302 2.13 -8.12 10.50
N ASN A 303 2.96 -9.17 10.51
CA ASN A 303 3.50 -9.78 11.73
C ASN A 303 4.42 -8.82 12.53
N LEU A 304 5.02 -7.84 11.89
CA LEU A 304 5.85 -6.81 12.55
C LEU A 304 5.05 -5.68 13.19
N ASN A 305 3.72 -5.64 12.97
CA ASN A 305 2.83 -4.67 13.61
C ASN A 305 2.30 -5.19 14.95
N GLU A 306 1.88 -4.26 15.81
CA GLU A 306 1.26 -4.59 17.09
C GLU A 306 -0.10 -5.27 16.88
N PRO A 307 -0.57 -6.07 17.84
CA PRO A 307 -1.92 -6.63 17.82
C PRO A 307 -3.01 -5.57 17.68
N CYS A 308 -4.23 -6.00 17.33
CA CYS A 308 -5.40 -5.13 17.25
C CYS A 308 -5.58 -4.29 18.51
N ALA A 309 -5.73 -2.98 18.34
CA ALA A 309 -5.88 -2.01 19.41
C ALA A 309 -7.32 -1.90 19.95
N TYR A 310 -8.28 -2.60 19.35
CA TYR A 310 -9.70 -2.49 19.69
C TYR A 310 -10.24 -3.75 20.37
N ASP A 311 -10.95 -3.57 21.48
CA ASP A 311 -11.63 -4.65 22.20
C ASP A 311 -12.87 -5.15 21.44
N ASP A 312 -13.59 -4.25 20.74
CA ASP A 312 -14.77 -4.56 19.91
C ASP A 312 -14.51 -4.21 18.45
N THR A 313 -14.46 -5.21 17.60
CA THR A 313 -14.32 -5.08 16.14
C THR A 313 -15.56 -5.49 15.37
N SER A 314 -16.68 -5.78 16.05
CA SER A 314 -17.91 -6.31 15.44
C SER A 314 -18.56 -5.36 14.42
N TRP A 315 -18.26 -4.07 14.51
CA TRP A 315 -18.73 -3.02 13.60
C TRP A 315 -17.90 -2.89 12.32
N ILE A 316 -16.69 -3.48 12.27
CA ILE A 316 -15.80 -3.47 11.11
C ILE A 316 -16.16 -4.65 10.23
N LYS A 317 -16.54 -4.39 8.98
CA LYS A 317 -16.94 -5.43 8.04
C LYS A 317 -16.43 -5.10 6.64
N PRO A 318 -16.03 -6.12 5.86
CA PRO A 318 -15.79 -5.95 4.43
C PRO A 318 -16.97 -5.32 3.72
N VAL A 319 -16.71 -4.50 2.71
CA VAL A 319 -17.71 -3.66 2.03
C VAL A 319 -17.58 -3.79 0.52
N LYS A 320 -18.70 -4.13 -0.14
CA LYS A 320 -18.85 -4.00 -1.58
C LYS A 320 -19.64 -2.73 -1.88
N TYR A 321 -19.07 -1.83 -2.68
CA TYR A 321 -19.69 -0.52 -2.90
C TYR A 321 -19.68 -0.08 -4.36
N MET A 322 -20.55 0.87 -4.67
CA MET A 322 -20.54 1.64 -5.91
C MET A 322 -20.23 3.10 -5.61
N GLY A 323 -20.00 3.91 -6.62
CA GLY A 323 -19.72 5.34 -6.44
C GLY A 323 -20.32 6.24 -7.52
N VAL A 324 -20.88 7.35 -7.10
CA VAL A 324 -21.03 8.53 -7.95
C VAL A 324 -19.64 9.16 -8.00
N TRP A 325 -18.82 8.69 -8.94
CA TRP A 325 -17.38 8.94 -9.02
C TRP A 325 -16.85 8.88 -10.46
N TRP A 326 -16.95 7.73 -11.17
CA TRP A 326 -16.37 7.56 -12.50
C TRP A 326 -16.88 8.55 -13.54
N GLU A 327 -18.16 8.93 -13.44
CA GLU A 327 -18.73 9.95 -14.33
C GLU A 327 -18.10 11.33 -14.14
N MET A 328 -17.54 11.63 -12.96
CA MET A 328 -16.82 12.86 -12.68
C MET A 328 -15.37 12.77 -13.13
N ILE A 329 -14.70 11.66 -12.83
CA ILE A 329 -13.31 11.38 -13.27
C ILE A 329 -13.21 11.46 -14.80
N THR A 330 -14.19 10.92 -15.53
CA THR A 330 -14.21 10.97 -16.99
C THR A 330 -14.65 12.33 -17.54
N GLY A 331 -15.20 13.21 -16.70
CA GLY A 331 -15.71 14.53 -17.07
C GLY A 331 -17.11 14.50 -17.71
N LYS A 332 -17.88 13.41 -17.56
CA LYS A 332 -19.31 13.37 -17.93
C LYS A 332 -20.12 14.27 -17.01
N SER A 333 -19.87 14.24 -15.71
CA SER A 333 -20.42 15.15 -14.70
C SER A 333 -19.31 15.91 -13.97
N ASP A 334 -19.66 16.69 -12.96
CA ASP A 334 -18.75 17.57 -12.23
C ASP A 334 -19.00 17.43 -10.71
N TRP A 335 -17.94 17.58 -9.91
CA TRP A 335 -18.07 17.68 -8.44
C TRP A 335 -18.70 19.01 -8.00
N ALA A 336 -18.49 20.10 -8.79
CA ALA A 336 -18.96 21.43 -8.47
C ALA A 336 -20.42 21.63 -8.87
N TYR A 337 -21.20 22.24 -7.95
CA TYR A 337 -22.60 22.57 -8.17
C TYR A 337 -22.79 23.71 -9.17
N THR A 338 -21.91 24.73 -9.12
CA THR A 338 -22.09 26.00 -9.84
C THR A 338 -20.77 26.45 -10.51
N ARG A 339 -20.89 27.41 -11.43
CA ARG A 339 -19.77 28.16 -12.02
C ARG A 339 -19.80 29.63 -11.65
N ASP A 340 -20.73 30.05 -10.78
CA ASP A 340 -20.91 31.44 -10.38
C ASP A 340 -19.93 31.86 -9.26
N VAL A 341 -19.20 30.92 -8.65
CA VAL A 341 -18.30 31.15 -7.51
C VAL A 341 -16.85 30.96 -7.95
N PRO A 342 -16.10 32.04 -8.22
CA PRO A 342 -14.69 31.94 -8.59
C PRO A 342 -13.77 31.71 -7.37
N SER A 343 -14.24 31.94 -6.15
CA SER A 343 -13.51 31.71 -4.90
C SER A 343 -14.49 31.43 -3.76
N VAL A 344 -14.36 30.23 -3.16
CA VAL A 344 -15.20 29.80 -2.05
C VAL A 344 -14.77 30.47 -0.76
N GLN A 345 -15.74 30.97 0.02
CA GLN A 345 -15.56 31.47 1.38
C GLN A 345 -16.50 30.69 2.31
N LEU A 346 -15.95 29.82 3.12
CA LEU A 346 -16.74 28.99 4.03
C LEU A 346 -17.58 29.84 4.98
N GLY A 347 -18.87 29.51 5.10
CA GLY A 347 -19.83 30.23 5.92
C GLY A 347 -20.27 31.58 5.36
N VAL A 348 -19.77 32.02 4.19
CA VAL A 348 -20.12 33.29 3.53
C VAL A 348 -20.74 33.10 2.17
N THR A 349 -20.18 32.17 1.34
CA THR A 349 -20.71 31.87 0.00
C THR A 349 -22.14 31.35 0.11
N ASP A 350 -23.09 32.03 -0.52
CA ASP A 350 -24.53 31.70 -0.49
C ASP A 350 -24.89 30.91 -1.74
N TYR A 351 -24.77 29.58 -1.65
CA TYR A 351 -25.06 28.66 -2.74
C TYR A 351 -26.56 28.67 -3.16
N ALA A 352 -27.48 29.10 -2.29
CA ALA A 352 -28.90 29.21 -2.64
C ALA A 352 -29.17 30.29 -3.70
N ARG A 353 -28.24 31.20 -3.90
CA ARG A 353 -28.29 32.27 -4.93
C ARG A 353 -27.53 31.91 -6.21
N CYS A 354 -26.77 30.82 -6.20
CA CYS A 354 -25.99 30.39 -7.34
C CYS A 354 -26.86 29.58 -8.32
N ARG A 355 -26.54 29.69 -9.61
CA ARG A 355 -27.20 28.90 -10.64
C ARG A 355 -26.57 27.52 -10.71
N PRO A 356 -27.36 26.43 -10.72
CA PRO A 356 -26.82 25.08 -10.98
C PRO A 356 -26.09 25.04 -12.32
N SER A 357 -24.94 24.36 -12.35
CA SER A 357 -24.21 24.15 -13.61
C SER A 357 -24.92 23.22 -14.58
N GLY A 358 -25.86 22.40 -14.07
CA GLY A 358 -26.51 21.31 -14.79
C GLY A 358 -25.61 20.10 -15.04
N ARG A 359 -24.42 20.09 -14.46
CA ARG A 359 -23.43 18.99 -14.58
C ARG A 359 -23.08 18.34 -13.25
N HIS A 360 -23.61 18.82 -12.12
CA HIS A 360 -23.31 18.30 -10.80
C HIS A 360 -23.76 16.84 -10.67
N GLY A 361 -22.81 15.92 -10.42
CA GLY A 361 -23.07 14.49 -10.35
C GLY A 361 -23.76 14.06 -9.05
N ALA A 362 -23.46 14.70 -7.94
CA ALA A 362 -24.00 14.38 -6.61
C ALA A 362 -25.38 14.98 -6.36
N ASN A 363 -26.25 15.02 -7.35
CA ASN A 363 -27.63 15.50 -7.18
C ASN A 363 -28.58 14.38 -6.73
N ASN A 364 -29.71 14.77 -6.12
CA ASN A 364 -30.68 13.84 -5.55
C ASN A 364 -31.19 12.77 -6.52
N GLU A 365 -31.42 13.12 -7.78
CA GLU A 365 -31.95 12.19 -8.79
C GLU A 365 -30.92 11.13 -9.14
N ASN A 366 -29.70 11.57 -9.45
CA ASN A 366 -28.60 10.69 -9.84
C ASN A 366 -28.21 9.76 -8.69
N VAL A 367 -28.09 10.28 -7.47
CA VAL A 367 -27.74 9.47 -6.28
C VAL A 367 -28.79 8.39 -6.03
N LYS A 368 -30.10 8.70 -6.17
CA LYS A 368 -31.16 7.70 -6.03
C LYS A 368 -31.06 6.59 -7.09
N ARG A 369 -30.72 6.95 -8.33
CA ARG A 369 -30.50 5.98 -9.41
C ARG A 369 -29.40 4.97 -9.06
N TYR A 370 -28.29 5.45 -8.51
CA TYR A 370 -27.19 4.57 -8.03
C TYR A 370 -27.60 3.74 -6.81
N ILE A 371 -28.34 4.31 -5.85
CA ILE A 371 -28.89 3.55 -4.71
C ILE A 371 -29.77 2.41 -5.19
N ASP A 372 -30.64 2.67 -6.16
CA ASP A 372 -31.56 1.66 -6.70
C ASP A 372 -30.81 0.51 -7.35
N PHE A 373 -29.80 0.80 -8.16
CA PHE A 373 -28.98 -0.22 -8.78
C PHE A 373 -28.17 -0.99 -7.74
N ALA A 374 -27.48 -0.31 -6.82
CA ALA A 374 -26.70 -0.95 -5.76
C ALA A 374 -27.57 -1.90 -4.90
N ALA A 375 -28.76 -1.47 -4.51
CA ALA A 375 -29.69 -2.28 -3.74
C ALA A 375 -30.20 -3.51 -4.51
N ALA A 376 -30.48 -3.36 -5.82
CA ALA A 376 -30.94 -4.47 -6.67
C ALA A 376 -29.87 -5.56 -6.85
N HIS A 377 -28.59 -5.20 -6.71
CA HIS A 377 -27.45 -6.07 -6.99
C HIS A 377 -26.62 -6.46 -5.76
N GLY A 378 -27.17 -6.26 -4.55
CA GLY A 378 -26.58 -6.78 -3.30
C GLY A 378 -25.32 -6.05 -2.83
N PHE A 379 -25.15 -4.79 -3.20
CA PHE A 379 -24.09 -3.95 -2.66
C PHE A 379 -24.43 -3.45 -1.26
N ASP A 380 -23.39 -3.16 -0.47
CA ASP A 380 -23.52 -2.70 0.91
C ASP A 380 -23.63 -1.17 0.99
N GLN A 381 -22.88 -0.47 0.13
CA GLN A 381 -22.70 0.98 0.24
C GLN A 381 -22.65 1.69 -1.12
N LEU A 382 -22.92 3.00 -1.06
CA LEU A 382 -22.74 3.92 -2.17
C LEU A 382 -21.89 5.11 -1.71
N LEU A 383 -20.71 5.28 -2.32
CA LEU A 383 -19.90 6.49 -2.22
C LEU A 383 -20.57 7.61 -3.02
N VAL A 384 -20.61 8.82 -2.47
CA VAL A 384 -21.01 10.02 -3.21
C VAL A 384 -19.97 11.11 -3.04
N GLU A 385 -19.15 11.30 -4.05
CA GLU A 385 -18.23 12.44 -4.12
C GLU A 385 -18.97 13.71 -4.55
N GLY A 386 -18.42 14.88 -4.22
CA GLY A 386 -19.03 16.15 -4.60
C GLY A 386 -20.29 16.54 -3.83
N TRP A 387 -20.62 15.87 -2.74
CA TRP A 387 -21.85 16.08 -1.99
C TRP A 387 -21.91 17.42 -1.24
N ASN A 388 -20.74 17.92 -0.79
CA ASN A 388 -20.59 19.10 0.07
C ASN A 388 -20.02 20.32 -0.69
N VAL A 389 -20.23 21.50 -0.16
CA VAL A 389 -19.79 22.76 -0.75
C VAL A 389 -18.26 22.90 -0.76
N GLY A 390 -17.70 23.55 -1.78
CA GLY A 390 -16.27 23.88 -1.86
C GLY A 390 -15.58 23.47 -3.18
N TRP A 391 -16.16 22.59 -3.95
CA TRP A 391 -15.52 22.01 -5.14
C TRP A 391 -15.28 23.00 -6.30
N GLU A 392 -15.85 24.19 -6.27
CA GLU A 392 -15.58 25.23 -7.25
C GLU A 392 -14.17 25.80 -7.19
N ASP A 393 -13.48 25.62 -6.04
CA ASP A 393 -12.22 26.31 -5.74
C ASP A 393 -11.24 25.42 -4.94
N TRP A 394 -11.25 24.11 -5.20
CA TRP A 394 -10.49 23.14 -4.39
C TRP A 394 -9.12 22.80 -4.97
N PHE A 395 -9.04 22.48 -6.26
CA PHE A 395 -7.85 21.93 -6.88
C PHE A 395 -6.86 23.01 -7.33
N GLY A 396 -5.56 22.81 -7.03
CA GLY A 396 -4.46 23.64 -7.54
C GLY A 396 -4.30 25.03 -6.91
N HIS A 397 -5.18 25.40 -5.97
CA HIS A 397 -5.15 26.73 -5.36
C HIS A 397 -4.40 26.77 -4.03
N THR A 398 -3.99 25.62 -3.48
CA THR A 398 -3.33 25.53 -2.17
C THR A 398 -4.03 26.34 -1.08
N LYS A 399 -5.34 26.22 -1.01
CA LYS A 399 -6.22 27.04 -0.18
C LYS A 399 -6.55 26.35 1.13
N ASP A 400 -6.40 27.04 2.26
CA ASP A 400 -6.53 26.45 3.59
C ASP A 400 -7.99 26.13 3.99
N TYR A 401 -8.97 26.88 3.57
CA TYR A 401 -10.37 26.74 4.05
C TYR A 401 -11.32 26.54 2.86
N VAL A 402 -11.32 25.36 2.26
CA VAL A 402 -12.19 25.04 1.10
C VAL A 402 -13.44 24.28 1.53
N PHE A 403 -13.31 23.29 2.41
CA PHE A 403 -14.39 22.39 2.83
C PHE A 403 -14.70 22.53 4.32
N ASP A 404 -15.96 22.38 4.69
CA ASP A 404 -16.40 22.34 6.10
C ASP A 404 -16.89 20.94 6.53
N PHE A 405 -17.03 20.00 5.57
CA PHE A 405 -17.43 18.61 5.76
C PHE A 405 -18.81 18.41 6.42
N VAL A 406 -19.66 19.43 6.45
CA VAL A 406 -21.00 19.38 7.05
C VAL A 406 -22.10 20.03 6.20
N SER A 407 -21.74 20.89 5.25
CA SER A 407 -22.68 21.66 4.44
C SER A 407 -22.89 21.00 3.06
N PRO A 408 -24.08 20.37 2.80
CA PRO A 408 -24.36 19.82 1.49
C PRO A 408 -24.66 20.93 0.48
N TYR A 409 -24.50 20.61 -0.82
CA TYR A 409 -25.02 21.45 -1.89
C TYR A 409 -26.55 21.51 -1.90
N PRO A 410 -27.18 22.56 -2.50
CA PRO A 410 -28.64 22.74 -2.49
C PRO A 410 -29.44 21.59 -3.13
N ASP A 411 -28.83 20.84 -4.05
CA ASP A 411 -29.45 19.71 -4.76
C ASP A 411 -29.07 18.33 -4.17
N PHE A 412 -28.40 18.31 -2.99
CA PHE A 412 -28.08 17.12 -2.23
C PHE A 412 -28.79 17.13 -0.87
N ASP A 413 -29.96 16.51 -0.77
CA ASP A 413 -30.68 16.38 0.50
C ASP A 413 -30.13 15.19 1.29
N ILE A 414 -29.13 15.44 2.15
CA ILE A 414 -28.44 14.42 2.94
C ILE A 414 -29.40 13.60 3.82
N ALA A 415 -30.45 14.23 4.37
CA ALA A 415 -31.42 13.53 5.22
C ALA A 415 -32.30 12.58 4.40
N ALA A 416 -32.93 13.09 3.33
CA ALA A 416 -33.80 12.31 2.48
C ALA A 416 -33.06 11.19 1.74
N LEU A 417 -31.79 11.42 1.33
CA LEU A 417 -31.00 10.41 0.65
C LEU A 417 -30.57 9.28 1.58
N ASN A 418 -30.18 9.59 2.84
CA ASN A 418 -29.86 8.55 3.81
C ASN A 418 -31.10 7.74 4.21
N GLU A 419 -32.26 8.39 4.43
CA GLU A 419 -33.52 7.68 4.68
C GLU A 419 -33.89 6.75 3.52
N TYR A 420 -33.74 7.24 2.27
CA TYR A 420 -34.02 6.46 1.07
C TYR A 420 -33.07 5.25 0.93
N ALA A 421 -31.78 5.46 1.14
CA ALA A 421 -30.77 4.40 1.08
C ALA A 421 -31.00 3.33 2.16
N HIS A 422 -31.22 3.75 3.41
CA HIS A 422 -31.52 2.83 4.51
C HIS A 422 -32.81 2.03 4.29
N GLY A 423 -33.83 2.67 3.71
CA GLY A 423 -35.07 1.98 3.33
C GLY A 423 -34.88 0.87 2.29
N LYS A 424 -33.77 0.90 1.56
CA LYS A 424 -33.37 -0.13 0.58
C LYS A 424 -32.22 -1.04 1.07
N GLY A 425 -31.79 -0.91 2.31
CA GLY A 425 -30.70 -1.71 2.88
C GLY A 425 -29.28 -1.23 2.51
N ILE A 426 -29.15 -0.08 1.87
CA ILE A 426 -27.86 0.54 1.48
C ILE A 426 -27.45 1.59 2.51
N ARG A 427 -26.16 1.73 2.76
CA ARG A 427 -25.59 2.89 3.47
C ARG A 427 -24.86 3.79 2.49
N LEU A 428 -24.93 5.10 2.71
CA LEU A 428 -24.03 6.00 2.00
C LEU A 428 -22.64 5.93 2.65
N MET A 429 -21.59 5.95 1.83
CA MET A 429 -20.21 6.15 2.25
C MET A 429 -19.91 7.65 2.17
N MET A 430 -19.40 8.21 3.25
CA MET A 430 -19.03 9.62 3.31
C MET A 430 -17.77 9.88 2.47
N HIS A 431 -17.67 11.07 1.89
CA HIS A 431 -16.46 11.56 1.23
C HIS A 431 -15.95 12.83 1.92
N HIS A 432 -14.69 12.80 2.36
CA HIS A 432 -13.97 13.92 2.95
C HIS A 432 -12.73 14.23 2.10
N GLU A 433 -12.89 14.96 0.99
CA GLU A 433 -11.73 15.55 0.31
C GLU A 433 -11.22 16.74 1.11
N THR A 434 -9.93 16.75 1.42
CA THR A 434 -9.33 17.80 2.28
C THR A 434 -8.65 18.90 1.48
N SER A 435 -8.42 18.70 0.16
CA SER A 435 -7.55 19.56 -0.67
C SER A 435 -6.18 19.77 -0.01
N ALA A 436 -5.66 18.69 0.61
CA ALA A 436 -4.42 18.65 1.39
C ALA A 436 -4.34 19.65 2.58
N SER A 437 -5.43 20.31 2.93
CA SER A 437 -5.47 21.22 4.10
C SER A 437 -5.81 20.45 5.37
N VAL A 438 -4.79 19.85 5.96
CA VAL A 438 -4.89 18.96 7.12
C VAL A 438 -5.41 19.73 8.35
N ARG A 439 -4.89 20.92 8.63
CA ARG A 439 -5.36 21.66 9.80
C ARG A 439 -6.81 22.14 9.66
N ASN A 440 -7.31 22.35 8.44
CA ASN A 440 -8.72 22.60 8.18
C ASN A 440 -9.55 21.35 8.46
N TYR A 441 -9.08 20.19 8.01
CA TYR A 441 -9.75 18.92 8.26
C TYR A 441 -9.82 18.60 9.75
N GLU A 442 -8.70 18.67 10.47
CA GLU A 442 -8.68 18.42 11.92
C GLU A 442 -9.61 19.37 12.71
N ARG A 443 -9.71 20.63 12.29
CA ARG A 443 -10.61 21.61 12.92
C ARG A 443 -12.09 21.23 12.78
N HIS A 444 -12.47 20.63 11.65
CA HIS A 444 -13.86 20.29 11.34
C HIS A 444 -14.20 18.82 11.62
N MET A 445 -13.24 17.97 11.88
CA MET A 445 -13.36 16.51 11.96
C MET A 445 -14.45 16.06 12.94
N GLU A 446 -14.50 16.67 14.13
CA GLU A 446 -15.50 16.32 15.14
C GLU A 446 -16.94 16.69 14.70
N ALA A 447 -17.10 17.80 13.98
CA ALA A 447 -18.39 18.19 13.43
C ALA A 447 -18.81 17.23 12.30
N ALA A 448 -17.85 16.84 11.46
CA ALA A 448 -18.07 15.89 10.38
C ALA A 448 -18.48 14.50 10.90
N TYR A 449 -17.78 13.96 11.91
CA TYR A 449 -18.14 12.67 12.49
C TYR A 449 -19.49 12.70 13.22
N ARG A 450 -19.84 13.78 13.92
CA ARG A 450 -21.21 13.94 14.49
C ARG A 450 -22.30 13.99 13.40
N LEU A 451 -22.01 14.58 12.24
CA LEU A 451 -22.91 14.52 11.09
C LEU A 451 -23.08 13.09 10.60
N MET A 452 -22.01 12.33 10.52
CA MET A 452 -22.01 10.93 10.12
C MET A 452 -22.82 10.08 11.11
N ASP A 453 -22.60 10.24 12.40
CA ASP A 453 -23.40 9.57 13.45
C ASP A 453 -24.90 9.87 13.30
N LYS A 454 -25.23 11.15 13.09
CA LYS A 454 -26.61 11.58 12.92
C LYS A 454 -27.35 10.89 11.79
N TYR A 455 -26.67 10.65 10.67
CA TYR A 455 -27.27 10.07 9.47
C TYR A 455 -26.91 8.59 9.25
N GLY A 456 -26.19 7.96 10.20
CA GLY A 456 -25.91 6.53 10.20
C GLY A 456 -24.86 6.08 9.19
N TYR A 457 -23.93 6.95 8.81
CA TYR A 457 -22.73 6.56 8.07
C TYR A 457 -21.83 5.70 8.95
N ASN A 458 -21.17 4.72 8.36
CA ASN A 458 -20.19 3.86 9.05
C ASN A 458 -18.86 3.72 8.30
N SER A 459 -18.66 4.49 7.24
CA SER A 459 -17.43 4.52 6.47
C SER A 459 -17.22 5.90 5.84
N VAL A 460 -15.95 6.23 5.63
CA VAL A 460 -15.51 7.46 4.97
C VAL A 460 -14.37 7.17 4.00
N LYS A 461 -14.47 7.71 2.78
CA LYS A 461 -13.33 7.92 1.88
C LYS A 461 -12.74 9.29 2.21
N SER A 462 -11.47 9.34 2.63
CA SER A 462 -10.74 10.60 2.84
C SER A 462 -9.72 10.82 1.73
N GLY A 463 -9.60 12.04 1.22
CA GLY A 463 -8.66 12.43 0.17
C GLY A 463 -7.75 13.57 0.62
N TYR A 464 -6.54 13.63 0.07
CA TYR A 464 -5.52 14.65 0.39
C TYR A 464 -4.87 15.18 -0.89
N VAL A 465 -5.69 15.48 -1.91
CA VAL A 465 -5.20 15.94 -3.22
C VAL A 465 -4.51 17.28 -3.12
N GLY A 466 -3.28 17.37 -3.64
CA GLY A 466 -2.50 18.60 -3.75
C GLY A 466 -1.36 18.71 -2.72
N ASP A 467 -0.74 19.89 -2.67
CA ASP A 467 0.37 20.16 -1.74
C ASP A 467 -0.14 20.30 -0.30
N ILE A 468 0.55 19.67 0.64
CA ILE A 468 0.16 19.69 2.06
C ILE A 468 0.16 21.12 2.63
N LEU A 469 -0.87 21.42 3.39
CA LEU A 469 -0.96 22.60 4.25
C LEU A 469 -0.96 22.19 5.73
N PRO A 470 0.02 22.64 6.51
CA PRO A 470 0.92 23.79 6.30
C PRO A 470 2.03 23.50 5.28
N ARG A 471 2.41 24.57 4.54
CA ARG A 471 3.40 24.50 3.47
C ARG A 471 4.77 24.04 3.97
N GLY A 472 5.43 23.20 3.19
CA GLY A 472 6.73 22.61 3.48
C GLY A 472 6.65 21.26 4.18
N GLU A 473 5.46 20.84 4.61
CA GLU A 473 5.19 19.45 4.98
C GLU A 473 4.90 18.62 3.74
N HIS A 474 5.15 17.32 3.83
CA HIS A 474 4.98 16.35 2.75
C HIS A 474 4.04 15.22 3.19
N HIS A 475 3.33 14.59 2.25
CA HIS A 475 2.42 13.47 2.51
C HIS A 475 3.06 12.33 3.29
N TYR A 476 4.37 12.12 3.15
CA TYR A 476 5.10 11.00 3.75
C TYR A 476 6.04 11.42 4.89
N GLY A 477 5.94 12.68 5.34
CA GLY A 477 6.66 13.18 6.51
C GLY A 477 6.10 12.64 7.83
N GLN A 478 6.87 12.72 8.92
CA GLN A 478 6.45 12.28 10.25
C GLN A 478 5.14 12.96 10.70
N TRP A 479 4.99 14.26 10.43
CA TRP A 479 3.81 15.04 10.82
C TRP A 479 2.53 14.50 10.16
N MET A 480 2.57 14.20 8.86
CA MET A 480 1.45 13.63 8.14
C MET A 480 1.15 12.18 8.55
N ASN A 481 2.17 11.36 8.78
CA ASN A 481 1.96 10.00 9.27
C ASN A 481 1.25 9.99 10.63
N ASN A 482 1.55 10.96 11.50
CA ASN A 482 0.84 11.15 12.75
C ASN A 482 -0.60 11.60 12.53
N HIS A 483 -0.86 12.48 11.55
CA HIS A 483 -2.20 12.90 11.19
C HIS A 483 -3.05 11.73 10.65
N TYR A 484 -2.53 10.93 9.71
CA TYR A 484 -3.28 9.78 9.17
C TYR A 484 -3.69 8.82 10.28
N LEU A 485 -2.77 8.50 11.18
CA LEU A 485 -3.07 7.62 12.31
C LEU A 485 -4.07 8.25 13.29
N TYR A 486 -3.96 9.56 13.54
CA TYR A 486 -4.92 10.31 14.33
C TYR A 486 -6.33 10.24 13.72
N ALA A 487 -6.47 10.49 12.41
CA ALA A 487 -7.75 10.43 11.71
C ALA A 487 -8.38 9.03 11.78
N VAL A 488 -7.59 7.96 11.57
CA VAL A 488 -8.05 6.56 11.69
C VAL A 488 -8.57 6.25 13.10
N ARG A 489 -7.83 6.67 14.14
CA ARG A 489 -8.23 6.44 15.54
C ARG A 489 -9.47 7.25 15.92
N ARG A 490 -9.57 8.51 15.48
CA ARG A 490 -10.77 9.33 15.72
C ARG A 490 -12.00 8.76 15.02
N ALA A 491 -11.85 8.26 13.80
CA ALA A 491 -12.91 7.55 13.09
C ALA A 491 -13.39 6.32 13.89
N ALA A 492 -12.48 5.56 14.49
CA ALA A 492 -12.82 4.39 15.29
C ALA A 492 -13.65 4.74 16.54
N ASP A 493 -13.41 5.89 17.18
CA ASP A 493 -14.21 6.37 18.30
C ASP A 493 -15.71 6.56 17.93
N HIS A 494 -15.97 6.80 16.64
CA HIS A 494 -17.32 6.91 16.05
C HIS A 494 -17.75 5.63 15.31
N LYS A 495 -17.00 4.53 15.41
CA LYS A 495 -17.23 3.27 14.68
C LYS A 495 -17.31 3.46 13.17
N ILE A 496 -16.42 4.26 12.63
CA ILE A 496 -16.30 4.59 11.21
C ILE A 496 -15.07 3.88 10.62
N MET A 497 -15.29 3.15 9.52
CA MET A 497 -14.24 2.57 8.71
C MET A 497 -13.66 3.62 7.75
N VAL A 498 -12.34 3.56 7.51
CA VAL A 498 -11.60 4.55 6.71
C VAL A 498 -11.06 3.91 5.45
N ASN A 499 -11.33 4.55 4.32
CA ASN A 499 -10.66 4.34 3.04
C ASN A 499 -9.83 5.59 2.73
N ALA A 500 -8.50 5.50 2.87
CA ALA A 500 -7.60 6.65 2.77
C ALA A 500 -6.98 6.73 1.37
N HIS A 501 -7.29 7.81 0.63
CA HIS A 501 -6.71 8.13 -0.67
C HIS A 501 -5.61 9.19 -0.52
N GLU A 502 -4.62 9.23 -1.43
CA GLU A 502 -3.40 10.04 -1.41
C GLU A 502 -2.61 9.99 -0.08
N ALA A 503 -2.99 9.11 0.83
CA ALA A 503 -2.29 8.90 2.09
C ALA A 503 -0.96 8.13 1.89
N VAL A 504 -0.21 7.93 2.98
CA VAL A 504 1.01 7.14 2.93
C VAL A 504 0.71 5.67 2.55
N ARG A 505 1.63 5.06 1.80
CA ARG A 505 1.57 3.62 1.48
C ARG A 505 1.44 2.76 2.74
N PRO A 506 0.74 1.61 2.66
CA PRO A 506 0.50 0.78 3.82
C PRO A 506 1.79 0.10 4.32
N THR A 507 1.87 -0.01 5.64
CA THR A 507 2.97 -0.65 6.37
C THR A 507 2.46 -1.67 7.39
N GLY A 508 1.30 -2.25 7.13
CA GLY A 508 0.67 -3.27 7.99
C GLY A 508 -0.15 -2.72 9.15
N LEU A 509 -0.33 -1.40 9.25
CA LEU A 509 -1.11 -0.78 10.33
C LEU A 509 -2.56 -1.25 10.40
N CYS A 510 -3.10 -1.82 9.33
CA CYS A 510 -4.43 -2.45 9.33
C CYS A 510 -4.55 -3.68 10.26
N ARG A 511 -3.44 -4.31 10.69
CA ARG A 511 -3.45 -5.31 11.79
C ARG A 511 -3.83 -4.66 13.11
N THR A 512 -3.20 -3.53 13.44
CA THR A 512 -3.42 -2.80 14.71
C THR A 512 -4.70 -2.00 14.69
N TYR A 513 -5.04 -1.40 13.54
CA TYR A 513 -6.21 -0.54 13.34
C TYR A 513 -7.05 -1.06 12.17
N PRO A 514 -7.83 -2.13 12.36
CA PRO A 514 -8.56 -2.79 11.27
C PRO A 514 -9.71 -1.97 10.67
N ASN A 515 -10.07 -0.83 11.25
CA ASN A 515 -10.96 0.14 10.62
C ASN A 515 -10.30 0.93 9.47
N LEU A 516 -8.98 0.89 9.33
CA LEU A 516 -8.29 1.28 8.10
C LEU A 516 -8.50 0.15 7.08
N ILE A 517 -9.68 0.16 6.45
CA ILE A 517 -10.16 -0.94 5.62
C ILE A 517 -9.79 -0.79 4.15
N GLY A 518 -9.50 0.42 3.71
CA GLY A 518 -9.08 0.73 2.36
C GLY A 518 -7.99 1.79 2.34
N ASN A 519 -7.15 1.73 1.32
CA ASN A 519 -6.12 2.73 1.05
C ASN A 519 -5.79 2.66 -0.45
N GLU A 520 -5.67 3.81 -1.13
CA GLU A 520 -5.25 3.83 -2.53
C GLU A 520 -3.72 3.83 -2.64
N SER A 521 -3.09 4.96 -2.33
CA SER A 521 -1.63 5.19 -2.28
C SER A 521 -0.83 4.53 -3.40
N ALA A 522 -1.37 4.51 -4.60
CA ALA A 522 -0.75 4.12 -5.86
C ALA A 522 -1.68 4.45 -7.02
N ARG A 523 -1.18 4.39 -8.24
CA ARG A 523 -1.96 4.65 -9.43
C ARG A 523 -3.05 3.59 -9.63
N GLY A 524 -4.32 3.99 -9.42
CA GLY A 524 -5.51 3.15 -9.57
C GLY A 524 -6.23 3.36 -10.91
N THR A 525 -7.48 2.89 -10.99
CA THR A 525 -8.32 2.94 -12.20
C THR A 525 -8.57 4.37 -12.69
N GLU A 526 -8.59 5.38 -11.82
CA GLU A 526 -8.87 6.77 -12.23
C GLU A 526 -7.91 7.27 -13.31
N TYR A 527 -6.64 6.85 -13.25
CA TYR A 527 -5.64 7.23 -14.24
C TYR A 527 -5.91 6.67 -15.63
N GLN A 528 -6.77 5.67 -15.75
CA GLN A 528 -7.23 5.20 -17.06
C GLN A 528 -8.02 6.28 -17.81
N ALA A 529 -8.64 7.24 -17.09
CA ALA A 529 -9.29 8.42 -17.69
C ALA A 529 -8.31 9.55 -18.06
N PHE A 530 -7.03 9.43 -17.69
CA PHE A 530 -5.98 10.45 -17.89
C PHE A 530 -4.82 9.93 -18.75
N GLY A 531 -5.08 9.07 -19.72
CA GLY A 531 -4.09 8.48 -20.61
C GLY A 531 -3.78 7.02 -20.32
N GLY A 532 -4.23 6.50 -19.19
CA GLY A 532 -4.15 5.09 -18.81
C GLY A 532 -2.77 4.64 -18.30
N SER A 533 -2.78 3.54 -17.55
CA SER A 533 -1.60 2.76 -17.22
C SER A 533 -1.50 1.58 -18.18
N LYS A 534 -0.28 1.06 -18.39
CA LYS A 534 -0.08 -0.12 -19.23
C LYS A 534 -0.59 -1.39 -18.52
N PRO A 535 -0.96 -2.45 -19.26
CA PRO A 535 -1.48 -3.70 -18.65
C PRO A 535 -0.57 -4.34 -17.60
N HIS A 536 0.76 -4.29 -17.75
CA HIS A 536 1.69 -4.86 -16.75
C HIS A 536 1.62 -4.17 -15.38
N HIS A 537 1.04 -2.98 -15.27
CA HIS A 537 0.91 -2.28 -13.99
C HIS A 537 0.18 -3.14 -12.93
N VAL A 538 -0.91 -3.81 -13.32
CA VAL A 538 -1.69 -4.68 -12.42
C VAL A 538 -1.00 -6.00 -12.07
N THR A 539 0.06 -6.36 -12.76
CA THR A 539 0.89 -7.53 -12.44
C THR A 539 2.09 -7.18 -11.54
N ILE A 540 2.37 -5.88 -11.35
CA ILE A 540 3.43 -5.37 -10.48
C ILE A 540 2.88 -4.92 -9.12
N LEU A 541 1.72 -4.27 -9.07
CA LEU A 541 1.12 -3.76 -7.83
C LEU A 541 1.05 -4.78 -6.69
N PRO A 542 0.69 -6.07 -6.91
CA PRO A 542 0.67 -7.07 -5.84
C PRO A 542 2.05 -7.33 -5.21
N PHE A 543 3.13 -7.20 -5.98
CA PHE A 543 4.51 -7.36 -5.48
C PHE A 543 5.08 -6.10 -4.81
N THR A 544 4.44 -4.96 -4.99
CA THR A 544 4.91 -3.67 -4.51
C THR A 544 3.90 -3.05 -3.55
N ARG A 545 2.91 -2.33 -4.07
CA ARG A 545 1.93 -1.56 -3.30
C ARG A 545 1.11 -2.39 -2.30
N LEU A 546 0.78 -3.66 -2.62
CA LEU A 546 -0.02 -4.51 -1.76
C LEU A 546 0.77 -5.20 -0.63
N GLN A 547 2.09 -5.05 -0.57
CA GLN A 547 2.92 -5.72 0.43
C GLN A 547 2.64 -5.28 1.88
N GLY A 548 2.10 -4.12 2.09
CA GLY A 548 1.77 -3.61 3.43
C GLY A 548 0.28 -3.57 3.77
N GLY A 549 -0.60 -3.92 2.84
CA GLY A 549 -2.04 -3.86 3.07
C GLY A 549 -2.87 -3.74 1.80
N PRO A 550 -4.21 -3.77 1.92
CA PRO A 550 -5.13 -3.76 0.80
C PRO A 550 -5.07 -2.47 -0.01
N MET A 551 -5.51 -2.56 -1.28
CA MET A 551 -5.60 -1.40 -2.16
C MET A 551 -7.05 -1.18 -2.64
N ASP A 552 -7.56 0.04 -2.50
CA ASP A 552 -8.76 0.50 -3.20
C ASP A 552 -8.40 0.85 -4.64
N TYR A 553 -8.25 -0.19 -5.48
CA TYR A 553 -7.86 -0.05 -6.90
C TYR A 553 -9.00 0.48 -7.77
N THR A 554 -10.25 0.39 -7.29
CA THR A 554 -11.47 0.77 -8.01
C THR A 554 -11.69 0.02 -9.34
N PRO A 555 -11.72 -1.33 -9.33
CA PRO A 555 -11.88 -2.13 -10.55
C PRO A 555 -13.32 -2.12 -11.09
N GLY A 556 -13.51 -2.79 -12.22
CA GLY A 556 -14.85 -3.12 -12.74
C GLY A 556 -15.36 -2.17 -13.83
N ILE A 557 -14.48 -1.47 -14.53
CA ILE A 557 -14.88 -0.70 -15.71
C ILE A 557 -15.17 -1.66 -16.86
N PHE A 558 -16.38 -1.59 -17.44
CA PHE A 558 -16.80 -2.44 -18.56
C PHE A 558 -16.84 -1.69 -19.89
N VAL A 559 -17.01 -0.37 -19.86
CA VAL A 559 -16.91 0.48 -21.06
C VAL A 559 -15.49 1.06 -21.13
N MET A 560 -14.66 0.45 -21.98
CA MET A 560 -13.22 0.75 -22.02
C MET A 560 -12.86 2.02 -22.78
N ASP A 561 -13.64 2.40 -23.78
CA ASP A 561 -13.46 3.67 -24.49
C ASP A 561 -14.14 4.80 -23.71
N VAL A 562 -13.32 5.65 -23.08
CA VAL A 562 -13.82 6.76 -22.26
C VAL A 562 -14.61 7.79 -23.09
N ALA A 563 -14.39 7.85 -24.42
CA ALA A 563 -15.19 8.70 -25.31
C ALA A 563 -16.67 8.28 -25.37
N GLU A 564 -17.03 7.03 -25.07
CA GLU A 564 -18.42 6.60 -24.92
C GLU A 564 -19.09 7.22 -23.68
N VAL A 565 -18.31 7.54 -22.64
CA VAL A 565 -18.77 8.19 -21.40
C VAL A 565 -18.79 9.71 -21.58
N ASN A 566 -17.71 10.26 -22.10
CA ASN A 566 -17.53 11.69 -22.39
C ASN A 566 -16.80 11.86 -23.73
N PRO A 567 -17.47 12.29 -24.80
CA PRO A 567 -16.88 12.45 -26.12
C PRO A 567 -15.66 13.38 -26.18
N GLY A 568 -15.45 14.20 -25.15
CA GLY A 568 -14.27 15.07 -25.04
C GLY A 568 -13.04 14.40 -24.42
N ASN A 569 -13.19 13.19 -23.88
CA ASN A 569 -12.10 12.42 -23.28
C ASN A 569 -11.75 11.21 -24.15
N HIS A 570 -10.59 11.21 -24.77
CA HIS A 570 -10.13 10.17 -25.68
C HIS A 570 -9.22 9.13 -25.02
N SER A 571 -9.25 9.02 -23.70
CA SER A 571 -8.53 7.99 -22.96
C SER A 571 -9.17 6.61 -23.15
N HIS A 572 -8.42 5.58 -22.83
CA HIS A 572 -8.85 4.19 -22.93
C HIS A 572 -8.43 3.41 -21.70
N VAL A 573 -9.32 2.55 -21.19
CA VAL A 573 -8.98 1.62 -20.11
C VAL A 573 -8.19 0.45 -20.69
N ASN A 574 -6.90 0.37 -20.37
CA ASN A 574 -5.97 -0.60 -20.97
C ASN A 574 -6.10 -2.00 -20.34
N ALA A 575 -7.29 -2.59 -20.47
CA ALA A 575 -7.61 -3.91 -19.96
C ALA A 575 -8.74 -4.53 -20.79
N THR A 576 -8.91 -5.86 -20.71
CA THR A 576 -10.14 -6.51 -21.17
C THR A 576 -11.20 -6.56 -20.08
N LEU A 577 -12.46 -6.83 -20.43
CA LEU A 577 -13.53 -7.02 -19.47
C LEU A 577 -13.23 -8.20 -18.51
N ALA A 578 -12.67 -9.30 -19.01
CA ALA A 578 -12.29 -10.44 -18.17
C ALA A 578 -11.15 -10.10 -17.20
N ASN A 579 -10.21 -9.23 -17.59
CA ASN A 579 -9.20 -8.67 -16.68
C ASN A 579 -9.86 -7.87 -15.55
N GLN A 580 -10.83 -6.98 -15.86
CA GLN A 580 -11.54 -6.20 -14.85
C GLN A 580 -12.28 -7.07 -13.82
N LEU A 581 -12.81 -8.23 -14.24
CA LEU A 581 -13.39 -9.22 -13.30
C LEU A 581 -12.30 -9.85 -12.44
N ALA A 582 -11.15 -10.22 -13.02
CA ALA A 582 -10.05 -10.86 -12.31
C ALA A 582 -9.46 -9.97 -11.21
N LEU A 583 -9.48 -8.65 -11.39
CA LEU A 583 -8.94 -7.69 -10.42
C LEU A 583 -9.63 -7.76 -9.05
N TYR A 584 -10.89 -8.18 -8.97
CA TYR A 584 -11.57 -8.43 -7.68
C TYR A 584 -10.91 -9.52 -6.83
N VAL A 585 -10.09 -10.37 -7.45
CA VAL A 585 -9.39 -11.47 -6.77
C VAL A 585 -7.90 -11.18 -6.68
N THR A 586 -7.28 -10.63 -7.72
CA THR A 586 -5.82 -10.36 -7.77
C THR A 586 -5.42 -9.10 -7.00
N MET A 587 -6.25 -8.05 -7.00
CA MET A 587 -6.08 -6.83 -6.20
C MET A 587 -6.84 -6.99 -4.88
N TYR A 588 -6.16 -7.54 -3.87
CA TYR A 588 -6.81 -7.77 -2.59
C TYR A 588 -7.27 -6.47 -1.94
N SER A 589 -8.54 -6.44 -1.58
CA SER A 589 -9.13 -5.42 -0.71
C SER A 589 -10.39 -5.96 -0.01
N PRO A 590 -10.59 -5.71 1.29
CA PRO A 590 -11.88 -5.96 1.95
C PRO A 590 -12.91 -4.88 1.61
N LEU A 591 -12.51 -3.86 0.86
CA LEU A 591 -13.38 -2.79 0.38
C LEU A 591 -13.21 -2.72 -1.14
N GLN A 592 -14.21 -3.23 -1.89
CA GLN A 592 -14.15 -3.35 -3.35
C GLN A 592 -15.25 -2.54 -4.01
N MET A 593 -14.85 -1.72 -4.99
CA MET A 593 -15.75 -0.88 -5.77
C MET A 593 -16.20 -1.58 -7.06
N ALA A 594 -17.47 -1.45 -7.42
CA ALA A 594 -17.90 -1.56 -8.79
C ALA A 594 -17.92 -0.15 -9.38
N ALA A 595 -16.85 0.19 -10.10
CA ALA A 595 -16.50 1.58 -10.38
C ALA A 595 -17.25 2.20 -11.56
N ASP A 596 -17.82 1.40 -12.48
CA ASP A 596 -18.51 1.89 -13.68
C ASP A 596 -19.95 2.37 -13.39
N LEU A 597 -20.55 2.95 -14.39
CA LEU A 597 -21.92 3.46 -14.34
C LEU A 597 -22.96 2.33 -14.40
N PRO A 598 -24.10 2.45 -13.73
CA PRO A 598 -25.18 1.44 -13.79
C PRO A 598 -25.55 1.03 -15.21
N GLU A 599 -25.75 1.98 -16.13
CA GLU A 599 -26.12 1.73 -17.51
C GLU A 599 -25.05 0.97 -18.32
N HIS A 600 -23.80 0.96 -17.85
CA HIS A 600 -22.73 0.18 -18.48
C HIS A 600 -22.81 -1.29 -18.05
N TYR A 601 -23.05 -1.55 -16.78
CA TYR A 601 -23.26 -2.90 -16.26
C TYR A 601 -24.50 -3.57 -16.88
N GLU A 602 -25.58 -2.82 -17.07
CA GLU A 602 -26.82 -3.32 -17.70
C GLU A 602 -26.59 -3.93 -19.11
N LYS A 603 -25.52 -3.53 -19.80
CA LYS A 603 -25.13 -4.11 -21.11
C LYS A 603 -24.50 -5.51 -20.97
N TYR A 604 -23.96 -5.87 -19.80
CA TYR A 604 -23.13 -7.06 -19.56
C TYR A 604 -23.49 -7.78 -18.24
N MET A 605 -24.79 -7.92 -17.97
CA MET A 605 -25.29 -8.48 -16.70
C MET A 605 -24.83 -9.92 -16.42
N ASP A 606 -24.56 -10.70 -17.46
CA ASP A 606 -24.04 -12.06 -17.34
C ASP A 606 -22.58 -12.07 -16.83
N ALA A 607 -21.76 -11.11 -17.23
CA ALA A 607 -20.40 -10.90 -16.69
C ALA A 607 -20.46 -10.21 -15.30
N PHE A 608 -21.35 -9.23 -15.12
CA PHE A 608 -21.53 -8.52 -13.86
C PHE A 608 -21.90 -9.46 -12.69
N ARG A 609 -22.51 -10.62 -13.00
CA ARG A 609 -22.80 -11.67 -12.03
C ARG A 609 -21.58 -12.07 -11.20
N PHE A 610 -20.37 -12.07 -11.78
CA PHE A 610 -19.16 -12.36 -11.02
C PHE A 610 -18.90 -11.31 -9.93
N ILE A 611 -19.12 -10.02 -10.22
CA ILE A 611 -18.95 -8.93 -9.23
C ILE A 611 -19.99 -9.06 -8.10
N GLU A 612 -21.23 -9.48 -8.42
CA GLU A 612 -22.24 -9.75 -7.39
C GLU A 612 -21.81 -10.89 -6.45
N ASP A 613 -21.26 -11.98 -7.00
CA ASP A 613 -20.96 -13.21 -6.29
C ASP A 613 -19.63 -13.19 -5.51
N VAL A 614 -18.60 -12.48 -6.00
CA VAL A 614 -17.24 -12.53 -5.43
C VAL A 614 -17.20 -12.08 -3.97
N ALA A 615 -16.53 -12.87 -3.11
CA ALA A 615 -16.32 -12.55 -1.71
C ALA A 615 -15.21 -11.49 -1.52
N LEU A 616 -15.15 -10.90 -0.32
CA LEU A 616 -14.20 -9.84 0.06
C LEU A 616 -13.30 -10.22 1.25
N ASP A 617 -13.67 -11.27 2.00
CA ASP A 617 -12.93 -11.78 3.16
C ASP A 617 -12.65 -13.27 2.99
N TRP A 618 -11.42 -13.68 3.26
CA TRP A 618 -10.93 -14.96 2.81
C TRP A 618 -10.50 -15.87 3.96
N GLU A 619 -10.90 -17.13 3.84
CA GLU A 619 -10.43 -18.22 4.70
C GLU A 619 -8.99 -18.59 4.36
N GLU A 620 -8.70 -18.64 3.06
CA GLU A 620 -7.42 -19.08 2.51
C GLU A 620 -7.15 -18.40 1.16
N SER A 621 -5.89 -18.07 0.90
CA SER A 621 -5.43 -17.58 -0.40
C SER A 621 -4.23 -18.41 -0.87
N ARG A 622 -4.26 -18.85 -2.13
CA ARG A 622 -3.18 -19.61 -2.79
C ARG A 622 -2.78 -18.91 -4.08
N TYR A 623 -1.56 -18.45 -4.13
CA TYR A 623 -0.96 -17.94 -5.36
C TYR A 623 -0.53 -19.13 -6.21
N LEU A 624 -1.23 -19.35 -7.32
CA LEU A 624 -1.03 -20.54 -8.17
C LEU A 624 0.14 -20.33 -9.12
N LEU A 625 0.21 -19.14 -9.74
CA LEU A 625 1.25 -18.75 -10.70
C LEU A 625 1.55 -17.25 -10.49
N ALA A 626 2.83 -16.87 -10.58
CA ALA A 626 3.20 -15.47 -10.47
C ALA A 626 4.57 -15.20 -11.09
N GLU A 627 4.67 -14.09 -11.82
CA GLU A 627 5.91 -13.47 -12.26
C GLU A 627 5.70 -11.95 -12.27
N PRO A 628 6.50 -11.17 -11.53
CA PRO A 628 6.34 -9.71 -11.50
C PRO A 628 6.47 -9.10 -12.89
N GLY A 629 5.55 -8.22 -13.25
CA GLY A 629 5.49 -7.56 -14.56
C GLY A 629 4.83 -8.38 -15.67
N ASP A 630 4.69 -9.68 -15.49
CA ASP A 630 4.20 -10.61 -16.50
C ASP A 630 2.76 -11.08 -16.23
N TYR A 631 2.54 -11.81 -15.13
CA TYR A 631 1.22 -12.39 -14.80
C TYR A 631 1.09 -12.79 -13.33
N ILE A 632 -0.15 -12.86 -12.89
CA ILE A 632 -0.52 -13.39 -11.56
C ILE A 632 -1.79 -14.22 -11.70
N VAL A 633 -1.82 -15.38 -11.02
CA VAL A 633 -3.02 -16.20 -10.83
C VAL A 633 -3.13 -16.56 -9.35
N VAL A 634 -4.27 -16.25 -8.75
CA VAL A 634 -4.56 -16.53 -7.35
C VAL A 634 -5.93 -17.16 -7.17
N ALA A 635 -6.02 -18.18 -6.30
CA ALA A 635 -7.26 -18.80 -5.84
C ALA A 635 -7.51 -18.42 -4.39
N ARG A 636 -8.74 -18.00 -4.07
CA ARG A 636 -9.13 -17.58 -2.72
C ARG A 636 -10.42 -18.28 -2.29
N LYS A 637 -10.40 -18.86 -1.09
CA LYS A 637 -11.57 -19.46 -0.45
C LYS A 637 -12.31 -18.42 0.36
N ALA A 638 -13.60 -18.25 0.09
CA ALA A 638 -14.43 -17.32 0.82
C ALA A 638 -14.61 -17.77 2.27
N LYS A 639 -14.46 -16.84 3.21
CA LYS A 639 -14.55 -17.11 4.65
C LYS A 639 -15.95 -17.57 5.05
N GLY A 640 -16.01 -18.66 5.79
CA GLY A 640 -17.27 -19.23 6.28
C GLY A 640 -18.14 -19.92 5.23
N THR A 641 -17.63 -20.12 4.00
CA THR A 641 -18.32 -20.85 2.93
C THR A 641 -17.41 -21.94 2.36
N GLY A 642 -17.92 -22.74 1.43
CA GLY A 642 -17.09 -23.69 0.65
C GLY A 642 -16.71 -23.18 -0.73
N GLU A 643 -16.97 -21.91 -1.02
CA GLU A 643 -16.79 -21.30 -2.33
C GLU A 643 -15.37 -20.83 -2.53
N TRP A 644 -14.88 -20.96 -3.78
CA TRP A 644 -13.60 -20.45 -4.22
C TRP A 644 -13.77 -19.46 -5.36
N PHE A 645 -12.88 -18.50 -5.41
CA PHE A 645 -12.77 -17.55 -6.50
C PHE A 645 -11.34 -17.52 -7.01
N VAL A 646 -11.17 -17.59 -8.33
CA VAL A 646 -9.86 -17.53 -8.97
C VAL A 646 -9.82 -16.32 -9.88
N GLY A 647 -8.73 -15.57 -9.82
CA GLY A 647 -8.44 -14.47 -10.73
C GLY A 647 -7.08 -14.67 -11.38
N GLY A 648 -6.99 -14.38 -12.68
CA GLY A 648 -5.74 -14.36 -13.42
C GLY A 648 -5.65 -13.15 -14.33
N VAL A 649 -4.53 -12.43 -14.31
CA VAL A 649 -4.24 -11.26 -15.15
C VAL A 649 -2.89 -11.42 -15.84
N THR A 650 -2.74 -10.82 -17.03
CA THR A 650 -1.49 -10.79 -17.79
C THR A 650 -1.15 -9.37 -18.26
N ASP A 651 0.08 -9.19 -18.65
CA ASP A 651 0.64 -7.97 -19.25
C ASP A 651 0.18 -7.75 -20.72
N GLU A 652 0.98 -7.07 -21.53
CA GLU A 652 0.74 -6.81 -22.96
C GLU A 652 0.93 -8.06 -23.84
N ASN A 653 1.27 -9.20 -23.25
CA ASN A 653 1.50 -10.45 -23.97
C ASN A 653 0.35 -11.41 -23.76
N ARG A 654 -0.09 -12.07 -24.86
CA ARG A 654 -1.03 -13.18 -24.80
C ARG A 654 -0.36 -14.40 -24.13
N ARG A 655 -1.07 -15.06 -23.22
CA ARG A 655 -0.55 -16.23 -22.47
C ARG A 655 -1.60 -17.33 -22.35
N THR A 656 -1.15 -18.56 -22.37
CA THR A 656 -1.96 -19.71 -21.94
C THR A 656 -1.40 -20.23 -20.63
N VAL A 657 -2.24 -20.41 -19.63
CA VAL A 657 -1.88 -20.95 -18.32
C VAL A 657 -2.65 -22.24 -18.06
N THR A 658 -1.99 -23.24 -17.47
CA THR A 658 -2.63 -24.47 -17.00
C THR A 658 -2.94 -24.32 -15.51
N LEU A 659 -4.21 -24.32 -15.14
CA LEU A 659 -4.69 -24.15 -13.77
C LEU A 659 -4.84 -25.51 -13.08
N PRO A 660 -4.12 -25.79 -12.00
CA PRO A 660 -4.41 -26.91 -11.13
C PRO A 660 -5.60 -26.58 -10.21
N PHE A 661 -6.41 -27.58 -9.88
CA PHE A 661 -7.49 -27.48 -8.90
C PHE A 661 -7.20 -28.33 -7.66
N ASP A 662 -5.94 -28.60 -7.36
CA ASP A 662 -5.46 -29.45 -6.26
C ASP A 662 -5.81 -28.92 -4.86
N TYR A 663 -6.22 -27.65 -4.77
CA TYR A 663 -6.72 -27.00 -3.57
C TYR A 663 -8.17 -27.37 -3.22
N LEU A 664 -8.92 -27.99 -4.13
CA LEU A 664 -10.28 -28.46 -3.86
C LEU A 664 -10.28 -29.73 -3.01
N ASP A 665 -11.32 -29.91 -2.22
CA ASP A 665 -11.43 -31.08 -1.32
C ASP A 665 -11.41 -32.40 -2.11
N PRO A 666 -10.63 -33.40 -1.68
CA PRO A 666 -10.57 -34.69 -2.36
C PRO A 666 -11.92 -35.41 -2.31
N GLY A 667 -12.35 -35.95 -3.45
CA GLY A 667 -13.58 -36.71 -3.57
C GLY A 667 -14.87 -35.92 -3.69
N LYS A 668 -14.81 -34.61 -3.63
CA LYS A 668 -15.93 -33.72 -3.91
C LYS A 668 -15.96 -33.28 -5.38
N GLU A 669 -17.17 -33.06 -5.91
CA GLU A 669 -17.39 -32.41 -7.20
C GLU A 669 -17.80 -30.95 -6.96
N TYR A 670 -17.29 -30.06 -7.79
CA TYR A 670 -17.61 -28.62 -7.79
C TYR A 670 -18.15 -28.21 -9.16
N VAL A 671 -18.86 -27.10 -9.19
CA VAL A 671 -19.25 -26.38 -10.41
C VAL A 671 -18.40 -25.12 -10.47
N ALA A 672 -17.66 -24.95 -11.57
CA ALA A 672 -16.90 -23.75 -11.88
C ALA A 672 -17.58 -23.01 -13.02
N THR A 673 -17.74 -21.70 -12.86
CA THR A 673 -18.12 -20.77 -13.94
C THR A 673 -16.93 -19.90 -14.25
N LEU A 674 -16.39 -20.09 -15.45
CA LEU A 674 -15.23 -19.38 -15.99
C LEU A 674 -15.73 -18.20 -16.83
N TYR A 675 -15.23 -17.01 -16.53
CA TYR A 675 -15.34 -15.78 -17.30
C TYR A 675 -13.95 -15.49 -17.87
N ALA A 676 -13.76 -15.62 -19.17
CA ALA A 676 -12.43 -15.52 -19.79
C ALA A 676 -12.49 -14.65 -21.06
N ASP A 677 -11.34 -14.19 -21.49
CA ASP A 677 -11.20 -13.52 -22.77
C ASP A 677 -11.69 -14.41 -23.92
N ALA A 678 -12.38 -13.83 -24.89
CA ALA A 678 -12.67 -14.50 -26.16
C ALA A 678 -11.37 -14.68 -26.99
N PRO A 679 -11.33 -15.62 -27.94
CA PRO A 679 -10.13 -15.84 -28.75
C PRO A 679 -9.63 -14.62 -29.53
N ASP A 680 -10.53 -13.70 -29.87
CA ASP A 680 -10.28 -12.44 -30.57
C ASP A 680 -10.22 -11.21 -29.64
N ALA A 681 -10.22 -11.42 -28.33
CA ALA A 681 -10.07 -10.34 -27.37
C ALA A 681 -8.67 -9.71 -27.42
N ASP A 682 -8.64 -8.40 -27.22
CA ASP A 682 -7.41 -7.60 -27.16
C ASP A 682 -7.74 -6.26 -26.48
N TYR A 683 -6.91 -5.86 -25.50
CA TYR A 683 -7.21 -4.67 -24.70
C TYR A 683 -7.33 -3.36 -25.50
N GLN A 684 -6.73 -3.27 -26.68
CA GLN A 684 -6.78 -2.07 -27.52
C GLN A 684 -7.90 -2.10 -28.58
N THR A 685 -8.17 -3.28 -29.16
CA THR A 685 -9.00 -3.38 -30.35
C THR A 685 -10.32 -4.10 -30.15
N ASN A 686 -10.43 -4.97 -29.12
CA ASN A 686 -11.64 -5.73 -28.82
C ASN A 686 -11.72 -6.07 -27.31
N PRO A 687 -11.75 -5.08 -26.41
CA PRO A 687 -11.59 -5.29 -24.96
C PRO A 687 -12.80 -5.93 -24.28
N GLN A 688 -14.01 -5.79 -24.83
CA GLN A 688 -15.23 -6.36 -24.27
C GLN A 688 -15.56 -7.78 -24.78
N ALA A 689 -14.68 -8.40 -25.57
CA ALA A 689 -14.90 -9.75 -26.05
C ALA A 689 -14.56 -10.78 -24.97
N TYR A 690 -15.58 -11.47 -24.47
CA TYR A 690 -15.43 -12.51 -23.44
C TYR A 690 -16.30 -13.74 -23.73
N VAL A 691 -16.02 -14.82 -23.02
CA VAL A 691 -16.80 -16.07 -23.03
C VAL A 691 -17.11 -16.50 -21.60
N ILE A 692 -18.28 -17.06 -21.39
CA ILE A 692 -18.67 -17.69 -20.13
C ILE A 692 -18.85 -19.19 -20.35
N ARG A 693 -18.17 -20.01 -19.54
CA ARG A 693 -18.27 -21.47 -19.61
C ARG A 693 -18.53 -22.03 -18.21
N THR A 694 -19.54 -22.87 -18.06
CA THR A 694 -19.84 -23.53 -16.78
C THR A 694 -19.71 -25.04 -16.92
N GLY A 695 -19.05 -25.67 -15.95
CA GLY A 695 -18.87 -27.12 -15.95
C GLY A 695 -18.38 -27.64 -14.61
N LYS A 696 -18.32 -28.98 -14.50
CA LYS A 696 -17.82 -29.67 -13.31
C LYS A 696 -16.31 -29.68 -13.26
N VAL A 697 -15.77 -29.45 -12.08
CA VAL A 697 -14.35 -29.58 -11.75
C VAL A 697 -14.17 -30.35 -10.45
N GLY A 698 -12.99 -30.82 -10.18
CA GLY A 698 -12.60 -31.47 -8.93
C GLY A 698 -11.09 -31.42 -8.77
N GLN A 699 -10.56 -31.92 -7.66
CA GLN A 699 -9.16 -31.84 -7.28
C GLN A 699 -8.14 -32.25 -8.37
N ARG A 700 -8.53 -33.15 -9.27
CA ARG A 700 -7.66 -33.68 -10.35
C ARG A 700 -7.88 -32.96 -11.69
N THR A 701 -8.66 -31.90 -11.71
CA THR A 701 -8.89 -31.11 -12.93
C THR A 701 -7.67 -30.26 -13.22
N GLU A 702 -7.25 -30.25 -14.46
CA GLU A 702 -6.35 -29.26 -15.04
C GLU A 702 -7.12 -28.54 -16.15
N LEU A 703 -7.04 -27.22 -16.20
CA LEU A 703 -7.76 -26.39 -17.16
C LEU A 703 -6.81 -25.42 -17.83
N ASP A 704 -6.70 -25.52 -19.15
CA ASP A 704 -5.99 -24.51 -19.92
C ASP A 704 -6.88 -23.29 -20.14
N VAL A 705 -6.36 -22.11 -19.75
CA VAL A 705 -7.04 -20.82 -19.94
C VAL A 705 -6.12 -19.90 -20.72
N GLU A 706 -6.63 -19.37 -21.80
CA GLU A 706 -5.95 -18.34 -22.60
C GLU A 706 -6.33 -16.94 -22.08
N MET A 707 -5.34 -16.10 -21.83
CA MET A 707 -5.47 -14.68 -21.55
C MET A 707 -5.02 -13.87 -22.76
N ALA A 708 -5.83 -12.96 -23.23
CA ALA A 708 -5.51 -12.03 -24.31
C ALA A 708 -4.43 -11.04 -23.86
N ARG A 709 -3.94 -10.21 -24.77
CA ARG A 709 -3.09 -9.07 -24.43
C ARG A 709 -3.86 -8.12 -23.50
N GLY A 710 -3.27 -7.75 -22.34
CA GLY A 710 -3.94 -6.96 -21.31
C GLY A 710 -5.19 -7.62 -20.73
N GLY A 711 -5.26 -8.93 -20.89
CA GLY A 711 -6.42 -9.73 -20.57
C GLY A 711 -6.35 -10.45 -19.24
N GLY A 712 -7.32 -11.35 -19.07
CA GLY A 712 -7.42 -12.13 -17.85
C GLY A 712 -8.59 -13.12 -17.86
N PHE A 713 -8.84 -13.69 -16.70
CA PHE A 713 -10.00 -14.52 -16.43
C PHE A 713 -10.39 -14.47 -14.96
N ALA A 714 -11.66 -14.75 -14.70
CA ALA A 714 -12.19 -14.95 -13.36
C ALA A 714 -12.99 -16.24 -13.29
N ILE A 715 -12.97 -16.95 -12.15
CA ILE A 715 -13.71 -18.20 -11.95
C ILE A 715 -14.41 -18.12 -10.60
N SER A 716 -15.72 -18.41 -10.55
CA SER A 716 -16.45 -18.72 -9.33
C SER A 716 -16.62 -20.24 -9.23
N ILE A 717 -16.40 -20.82 -8.02
CA ILE A 717 -16.44 -22.27 -7.80
C ILE A 717 -17.26 -22.54 -6.55
N ARG A 718 -18.30 -23.35 -6.68
CA ARG A 718 -19.12 -23.83 -5.56
C ARG A 718 -19.25 -25.35 -5.55
N GLU A 719 -19.55 -25.94 -4.42
CA GLU A 719 -19.82 -27.38 -4.33
C GLU A 719 -21.02 -27.76 -5.22
N ALA A 720 -20.91 -28.88 -5.93
CA ALA A 720 -21.95 -29.34 -6.82
C ALA A 720 -23.16 -29.88 -6.03
N THR A 721 -24.34 -29.61 -6.53
CA THR A 721 -25.61 -30.10 -5.99
C THR A 721 -26.28 -31.13 -6.90
N ASP A 722 -27.36 -31.72 -6.46
CA ASP A 722 -28.16 -32.64 -7.30
C ASP A 722 -28.66 -32.03 -8.61
N ALA A 723 -28.90 -30.69 -8.60
CA ALA A 723 -29.30 -29.98 -9.81
C ALA A 723 -28.23 -29.96 -10.90
N ASP A 724 -26.97 -30.11 -10.51
CA ASP A 724 -25.81 -30.03 -11.40
C ASP A 724 -25.43 -31.36 -12.05
N ARG A 725 -26.17 -32.44 -11.79
CA ARG A 725 -25.84 -33.81 -12.28
C ARG A 725 -25.64 -33.88 -13.79
N LYS A 726 -26.34 -33.05 -14.57
CA LYS A 726 -26.28 -33.04 -16.04
C LYS A 726 -25.12 -32.19 -16.60
N LEU A 727 -24.45 -31.41 -15.77
CA LEU A 727 -23.31 -30.60 -16.22
C LEU A 727 -22.16 -31.51 -16.66
N ARG A 728 -21.55 -31.17 -17.79
CA ARG A 728 -20.33 -31.81 -18.28
C ARG A 728 -19.12 -31.28 -17.51
N ARG A 729 -18.00 -31.98 -17.61
CA ARG A 729 -16.71 -31.45 -17.12
C ARG A 729 -16.32 -30.21 -17.89
N LEU A 730 -15.82 -29.21 -17.18
CA LEU A 730 -15.20 -28.03 -17.77
C LEU A 730 -13.91 -28.45 -18.49
N LYS A 731 -13.74 -27.98 -19.71
CA LYS A 731 -12.59 -28.28 -20.57
C LYS A 731 -12.00 -26.98 -21.09
#